data_6ef5dbe338c6081b70afed509b3ab7eb
#
_entry.id   6ef5dbe338c6081b70afed509b3ab7eb
#
_cell.length_a   1.000
_cell.length_b   1.000
_cell.length_c   1.000
_cell.angle_alpha   90.00
_cell.angle_beta   90.00
_cell.angle_gamma   90.00
#
_symmetry.space_group_name_H-M   'P 1'
#
loop_
_entity.id
_entity.type
_entity.pdbx_description
1 polymer ?
#
loop_
_entity_poly.entity_id
_entity_poly.type
_entity_poly.pdbx_seq_one_letter_code
_entity_poly.pdbx_strand_id
1 'polypeptide(L)'
;MELFLAIAVFGFLTPGFIMMRVSSVYPRIVLAAAILALAVGLTDTAWAQASGSKPNIIFVFTDDMGYGDLGVLHQNQRTGKKHATPNIDRFAAEGIQLRRHYCPAPVCAPSRASLLRGLHQGHTEVRNSDFDKELPDNHTLGTVMQGAGYRTLHVGKYGLQGIGETKKSFNTPDEWPAYPTKRGFDEYLGYIRHVDGHVHYPNNDWPMGNSPTHQTGKEVWHNEEEISAGLDKCYTTDLFTAYAKKWIVDHTQSKADQPFFIYLAYDTPHAALQVPTQAFPEGGGLEGGLQWLDKPGHMINTASGEIDSWIHPEYRNPDWSNVEQRFATMVRRIDSAVGDLIQLLKDLQIDEETMVVFTNDNGPLAVSYIAGTPFTPVHFQSYGPFDGEKRDVWEGGIRMPALARWPGGIPAGQVDHTPSQFHDWMTTFADLGGVPLPALSDGVSLLPALTGEGTQKESTVYVEFLHGGRTPNYPDFDSSHQNRPRKEMQALFLEGFKGVRVDIKGHSDDFEIYDVKTDLKEVNNLAGTSAFFDGLQQRLKDRSLQLRRPNSDNPRPYDGELVPAVSVASTRPGARWLGYKGEFPWVPKFWDESPQQMGGVTQLRGNLGPESGAVVFTGYLNVPSDGEYVFSLTADSGAIMRIHDANIIDADFGYEGGTEITASVKLEAGLHPFSLNYLKDADNASSLDVQWSGPSL
;
A
#
# COMPACT_ATOMS: atom_id res chain seq x y z
N MET A 1 41.18 -5.98 20.65
CA MET A 1 42.45 -5.20 20.68
C MET A 1 42.22 -4.11 19.65
N GLU A 2 41.87 -2.95 20.20
CA GLU A 2 41.45 -1.77 19.47
C GLU A 2 42.58 -1.13 18.66
N LEU A 3 42.25 -0.54 17.52
CA LEU A 3 43.07 0.50 16.91
C LEU A 3 42.20 1.65 16.41
N PHE A 4 42.16 2.70 17.20
CA PHE A 4 41.64 4.04 16.80
C PHE A 4 42.66 4.70 15.86
N LEU A 5 42.19 5.30 14.78
CA LEU A 5 42.95 6.27 13.99
C LEU A 5 42.28 7.62 14.06
N ALA A 6 42.89 8.55 14.82
CA ALA A 6 42.53 9.98 14.87
C ALA A 6 43.32 10.71 13.80
N ILE A 7 42.64 11.55 12.99
CA ILE A 7 43.27 12.49 12.09
C ILE A 7 43.16 13.89 12.74
N ALA A 8 44.30 14.47 13.08
CA ALA A 8 44.42 15.87 13.53
C ALA A 8 44.98 16.73 12.40
N VAL A 9 44.29 17.84 12.14
CA VAL A 9 44.71 18.91 11.25
C VAL A 9 45.50 19.90 12.05
N PHE A 10 46.71 20.27 11.62
CA PHE A 10 47.35 21.57 11.96
C PHE A 10 48.22 22.09 10.80
N GLY A 11 48.10 23.36 10.54
CA GLY A 11 48.72 24.06 9.47
C GLY A 11 49.94 24.91 9.87
N PHE A 12 50.61 25.39 8.85
CA PHE A 12 51.59 26.50 8.75
C PHE A 12 53.03 26.33 9.26
N LEU A 13 54.02 26.33 8.36
CA LEU A 13 55.05 27.39 8.11
C LEU A 13 56.19 26.87 7.22
N THR A 14 56.67 27.73 6.35
CA THR A 14 57.64 27.68 5.25
C THR A 14 59.12 27.58 5.67
N PRO A 15 60.12 27.62 4.72
CA PRO A 15 60.54 26.62 3.74
C PRO A 15 61.99 26.19 3.91
N GLY A 16 62.36 25.02 3.42
CA GLY A 16 63.75 24.58 3.32
C GLY A 16 63.90 23.49 2.26
N PHE A 17 64.68 23.80 1.23
CA PHE A 17 65.05 22.88 0.15
C PHE A 17 65.86 21.67 0.66
N ILE A 18 65.36 20.45 0.40
CA ILE A 18 66.22 19.24 0.29
C ILE A 18 65.65 18.37 -0.82
N MET A 19 66.47 18.16 -1.88
CA MET A 19 66.22 17.18 -2.93
C MET A 19 66.34 15.77 -2.35
N MET A 20 65.25 14.98 -2.38
CA MET A 20 65.33 13.53 -2.26
C MET A 20 64.68 12.86 -3.47
N ARG A 21 65.40 11.92 -4.08
CA ARG A 21 64.95 11.09 -5.21
C ARG A 21 63.72 10.29 -4.78
N VAL A 22 62.62 10.49 -5.49
CA VAL A 22 61.39 9.72 -5.32
C VAL A 22 61.47 8.47 -6.22
N SER A 23 61.49 7.31 -5.62
CA SER A 23 61.42 6.02 -6.30
C SER A 23 60.00 5.72 -6.82
N SER A 24 59.94 5.05 -7.98
CA SER A 24 58.82 4.83 -8.91
C SER A 24 57.67 3.94 -8.44
N VAL A 25 57.22 4.00 -7.19
CA VAL A 25 56.15 3.13 -6.66
C VAL A 25 54.78 3.80 -6.55
N TYR A 26 54.73 5.15 -6.58
CA TYR A 26 53.47 5.92 -6.34
C TYR A 26 52.43 5.98 -7.50
N PRO A 27 52.74 5.75 -8.78
CA PRO A 27 51.70 5.87 -9.82
C PRO A 27 50.69 4.68 -9.82
N ARG A 28 51.05 3.52 -9.25
CA ARG A 28 50.12 2.36 -9.26
C ARG A 28 49.08 2.40 -8.15
N ILE A 29 49.36 3.05 -7.04
CA ILE A 29 48.40 3.18 -5.91
C ILE A 29 47.35 4.26 -6.22
N VAL A 30 47.72 5.35 -6.87
CA VAL A 30 46.77 6.42 -7.29
C VAL A 30 45.84 5.93 -8.39
N LEU A 31 46.35 5.09 -9.32
CA LEU A 31 45.51 4.51 -10.37
C LEU A 31 44.53 3.46 -9.81
N ALA A 32 44.95 2.67 -8.83
CA ALA A 32 44.09 1.70 -8.15
C ALA A 32 42.98 2.38 -7.30
N ALA A 33 43.31 3.50 -6.62
CA ALA A 33 42.31 4.28 -5.89
C ALA A 33 41.34 5.03 -6.81
N ALA A 34 41.79 5.51 -7.98
CA ALA A 34 40.95 6.14 -9.00
C ALA A 34 40.04 5.11 -9.70
N ILE A 35 40.51 3.88 -9.93
CA ILE A 35 39.69 2.78 -10.49
C ILE A 35 38.68 2.28 -9.45
N LEU A 36 39.04 2.24 -8.17
CA LEU A 36 38.08 1.90 -7.10
C LEU A 36 37.04 3.01 -6.87
N ALA A 37 37.41 4.29 -6.99
CA ALA A 37 36.48 5.42 -6.92
C ALA A 37 35.57 5.52 -8.16
N LEU A 38 36.01 5.10 -9.36
CA LEU A 38 35.16 4.98 -10.53
C LEU A 38 34.22 3.75 -10.46
N ALA A 39 34.62 2.68 -9.78
CA ALA A 39 33.78 1.51 -9.60
C ALA A 39 32.68 1.71 -8.54
N VAL A 40 32.88 2.59 -7.57
CA VAL A 40 31.88 2.95 -6.55
C VAL A 40 30.92 4.04 -7.02
N GLY A 41 31.26 4.79 -8.09
CA GLY A 41 30.40 5.84 -8.67
C GLY A 41 29.46 5.41 -9.79
N LEU A 42 29.33 4.10 -10.06
CA LEU A 42 28.48 3.56 -11.16
C LEU A 42 27.42 2.55 -10.67
N THR A 43 27.08 2.57 -9.36
CA THR A 43 26.11 1.59 -8.79
C THR A 43 24.73 2.17 -8.46
N ASP A 44 24.40 3.37 -8.95
CA ASP A 44 23.16 4.02 -8.56
C ASP A 44 22.04 3.97 -9.62
N THR A 45 21.86 2.86 -10.34
CA THR A 45 20.61 2.55 -11.10
C THR A 45 20.66 1.14 -11.72
N ALA A 46 21.39 0.21 -11.13
CA ALA A 46 21.85 -0.99 -11.82
C ALA A 46 20.86 -2.18 -11.85
N TRP A 47 19.72 -2.17 -11.17
CA TRP A 47 18.85 -3.36 -11.14
C TRP A 47 17.98 -3.51 -12.37
N ALA A 48 17.32 -2.47 -12.83
CA ALA A 48 16.54 -2.51 -14.07
C ALA A 48 17.42 -2.67 -15.33
N GLN A 49 18.71 -2.37 -15.25
CA GLN A 49 19.66 -2.51 -16.37
C GLN A 49 20.47 -3.81 -16.36
N ALA A 50 20.54 -4.56 -15.25
CA ALA A 50 21.38 -5.77 -15.18
C ALA A 50 20.69 -7.03 -15.73
N SER A 51 19.36 -7.14 -15.69
CA SER A 51 18.59 -8.27 -16.24
C SER A 51 17.88 -7.98 -17.57
N GLY A 52 17.73 -6.73 -17.96
CA GLY A 52 17.08 -6.34 -19.23
C GLY A 52 15.58 -6.65 -19.31
N SER A 53 14.97 -7.35 -18.33
CA SER A 53 13.55 -7.70 -18.30
C SER A 53 12.90 -7.23 -16.99
N LYS A 54 11.69 -6.68 -17.08
CA LYS A 54 10.85 -6.33 -15.93
C LYS A 54 10.29 -7.61 -15.32
N PRO A 55 10.31 -7.80 -13.98
CA PRO A 55 9.76 -8.99 -13.38
C PRO A 55 8.23 -9.01 -13.48
N ASN A 56 7.64 -10.20 -13.52
CA ASN A 56 6.22 -10.39 -13.26
C ASN A 56 5.90 -10.07 -11.81
N ILE A 57 4.68 -9.66 -11.53
CA ILE A 57 4.24 -9.31 -10.17
C ILE A 57 2.90 -9.99 -9.85
N ILE A 58 2.85 -10.71 -8.73
CA ILE A 58 1.60 -11.23 -8.15
C ILE A 58 1.43 -10.61 -6.78
N PHE A 59 0.36 -9.82 -6.60
CA PHE A 59 0.00 -9.23 -5.32
C PHE A 59 -1.15 -10.00 -4.69
N VAL A 60 -0.85 -10.88 -3.74
CA VAL A 60 -1.83 -11.69 -3.01
C VAL A 60 -2.35 -10.89 -1.83
N PHE A 61 -3.64 -10.64 -1.80
CA PHE A 61 -4.30 -9.78 -0.83
C PHE A 61 -5.49 -10.50 -0.19
N THR A 62 -5.41 -10.80 1.10
CA THR A 62 -6.46 -11.50 1.85
C THR A 62 -7.41 -10.52 2.53
N ASP A 63 -8.49 -11.01 3.12
CA ASP A 63 -9.54 -10.21 3.77
C ASP A 63 -9.72 -10.66 5.23
N ASP A 64 -9.56 -9.75 6.19
CA ASP A 64 -9.70 -10.00 7.64
C ASP A 64 -8.70 -11.02 8.26
N MET A 65 -7.57 -11.31 7.62
CA MET A 65 -6.52 -12.14 8.20
C MET A 65 -5.62 -11.28 9.11
N GLY A 66 -5.55 -11.60 10.38
CA GLY A 66 -4.71 -10.85 11.33
C GLY A 66 -3.22 -11.14 11.18
N TYR A 67 -2.39 -10.22 11.70
CA TYR A 67 -0.94 -10.42 11.82
C TYR A 67 -0.58 -11.74 12.52
N GLY A 68 -1.38 -12.10 13.54
CA GLY A 68 -1.20 -13.29 14.34
C GLY A 68 -1.57 -14.59 13.64
N ASP A 69 -2.20 -14.56 12.47
CA ASP A 69 -2.63 -15.77 11.77
C ASP A 69 -1.54 -16.44 10.94
N LEU A 70 -0.38 -15.80 10.77
CA LEU A 70 0.75 -16.44 10.10
C LEU A 70 1.67 -17.19 11.07
N GLY A 71 2.10 -18.38 10.67
CA GLY A 71 3.04 -19.21 11.43
C GLY A 71 4.29 -18.45 11.80
N VAL A 72 5.00 -17.95 10.79
CA VAL A 72 6.28 -17.23 10.92
C VAL A 72 6.19 -15.95 11.75
N LEU A 73 5.03 -15.30 11.81
CA LEU A 73 4.85 -14.06 12.56
C LEU A 73 4.43 -14.31 14.02
N HIS A 74 3.60 -15.34 14.28
CA HIS A 74 3.04 -15.57 15.60
C HIS A 74 2.68 -17.05 15.91
N GLN A 75 1.92 -17.75 15.03
CA GLN A 75 1.35 -19.05 15.36
C GLN A 75 2.40 -20.11 15.73
N ASN A 76 3.58 -20.10 15.10
CA ASN A 76 4.65 -21.07 15.40
C ASN A 76 5.21 -20.95 16.83
N GLN A 77 5.04 -19.78 17.46
CA GLN A 77 5.50 -19.52 18.82
C GLN A 77 4.48 -19.94 19.89
N ARG A 78 3.25 -20.26 19.49
CA ARG A 78 2.18 -20.64 20.43
C ARG A 78 2.30 -22.10 20.84
N THR A 79 1.96 -22.38 22.08
CA THR A 79 2.02 -23.74 22.66
C THR A 79 0.72 -24.52 22.52
N GLY A 80 -0.37 -23.87 22.14
CA GLY A 80 -1.70 -24.52 21.95
C GLY A 80 -2.67 -23.60 21.19
N LYS A 81 -3.84 -24.11 20.83
CA LYS A 81 -4.88 -23.36 20.12
C LYS A 81 -4.30 -22.61 18.91
N LYS A 82 -3.61 -23.32 18.01
CA LYS A 82 -2.92 -22.77 16.85
C LYS A 82 -3.26 -23.50 15.58
N HIS A 83 -3.24 -22.79 14.49
CA HIS A 83 -3.22 -23.34 13.14
C HIS A 83 -1.84 -23.16 12.51
N ALA A 84 -1.64 -23.64 11.30
CA ALA A 84 -0.34 -23.64 10.63
C ALA A 84 -0.43 -23.12 9.19
N THR A 85 0.61 -22.38 8.79
CA THR A 85 0.78 -21.83 7.43
C THR A 85 2.14 -22.23 6.84
N PRO A 86 2.42 -23.55 6.64
CA PRO A 86 3.75 -24.01 6.30
C PRO A 86 4.24 -23.56 4.91
N ASN A 87 3.36 -23.31 3.95
CA ASN A 87 3.74 -22.78 2.64
C ASN A 87 4.10 -21.30 2.72
N ILE A 88 3.31 -20.51 3.46
CA ILE A 88 3.59 -19.09 3.70
C ILE A 88 4.84 -18.94 4.59
N ASP A 89 5.08 -19.83 5.55
CA ASP A 89 6.32 -19.84 6.35
C ASP A 89 7.55 -20.09 5.47
N ARG A 90 7.47 -21.02 4.51
CA ARG A 90 8.51 -21.26 3.51
C ARG A 90 8.68 -20.07 2.57
N PHE A 91 7.58 -19.49 2.10
CA PHE A 91 7.58 -18.26 1.31
C PHE A 91 8.35 -17.14 2.02
N ALA A 92 8.09 -16.91 3.31
CA ALA A 92 8.80 -15.93 4.12
C ALA A 92 10.29 -16.27 4.30
N ALA A 93 10.65 -17.54 4.39
CA ALA A 93 12.04 -17.97 4.48
C ALA A 93 12.80 -17.82 3.16
N GLU A 94 12.09 -17.89 2.02
CA GLU A 94 12.64 -17.67 0.67
C GLU A 94 12.63 -16.19 0.25
N GLY A 95 12.19 -15.26 1.10
CA GLY A 95 12.04 -13.83 0.80
C GLY A 95 12.29 -12.95 2.01
N ILE A 96 11.47 -11.91 2.16
CA ILE A 96 11.56 -10.89 3.22
C ILE A 96 10.24 -10.75 3.99
N GLN A 97 10.35 -10.42 5.27
CA GLN A 97 9.24 -10.09 6.16
C GLN A 97 9.28 -8.59 6.47
N LEU A 98 8.25 -7.84 6.07
CA LEU A 98 8.07 -6.44 6.43
C LEU A 98 7.30 -6.36 7.76
N ARG A 99 8.04 -6.33 8.87
CA ARG A 99 7.48 -6.49 10.23
C ARG A 99 6.64 -5.30 10.70
N ARG A 100 6.76 -4.14 10.06
CA ARG A 100 6.04 -2.90 10.40
C ARG A 100 5.34 -2.32 9.17
N HIS A 101 4.58 -3.16 8.48
CA HIS A 101 3.74 -2.77 7.35
C HIS A 101 2.32 -2.51 7.82
N TYR A 102 1.71 -1.40 7.39
CA TYR A 102 0.45 -0.91 7.92
C TYR A 102 -0.62 -0.77 6.84
N CYS A 103 -1.87 -1.14 7.18
CA CYS A 103 -3.00 -0.70 6.38
C CYS A 103 -3.31 0.78 6.67
N PRO A 104 -3.76 1.55 5.69
CA PRO A 104 -4.07 2.97 5.87
C PRO A 104 -5.43 3.22 6.54
N ALA A 105 -6.29 2.21 6.58
CA ALA A 105 -7.56 2.23 7.31
C ALA A 105 -7.84 0.83 7.87
N PRO A 106 -8.39 0.71 9.10
CA PRO A 106 -8.65 -0.58 9.72
C PRO A 106 -9.96 -1.22 9.23
N VAL A 107 -10.28 -1.08 7.92
CA VAL A 107 -11.45 -1.68 7.27
C VAL A 107 -11.25 -1.78 5.75
N CYS A 108 -11.88 -2.77 5.10
CA CYS A 108 -11.60 -3.22 3.74
C CYS A 108 -11.65 -2.11 2.67
N ALA A 109 -12.81 -1.44 2.46
CA ALA A 109 -13.01 -0.55 1.32
C ALA A 109 -12.01 0.62 1.27
N PRO A 110 -11.84 1.45 2.33
CA PRO A 110 -10.86 2.54 2.30
C PRO A 110 -9.41 2.03 2.27
N SER A 111 -9.12 0.88 2.87
CA SER A 111 -7.80 0.26 2.80
C SER A 111 -7.45 -0.16 1.36
N ARG A 112 -8.37 -0.85 0.68
CA ARG A 112 -8.23 -1.26 -0.73
C ARG A 112 -8.15 -0.05 -1.66
N ALA A 113 -8.97 0.99 -1.43
CA ALA A 113 -8.90 2.24 -2.19
C ALA A 113 -7.54 2.93 -2.06
N SER A 114 -7.00 3.03 -0.85
CA SER A 114 -5.67 3.59 -0.60
C SER A 114 -4.56 2.82 -1.31
N LEU A 115 -4.60 1.48 -1.28
CA LEU A 115 -3.67 0.63 -2.03
C LEU A 115 -3.75 0.93 -3.53
N LEU A 116 -4.96 0.87 -4.09
CA LEU A 116 -5.16 1.05 -5.53
C LEU A 116 -4.87 2.46 -6.02
N ARG A 117 -5.03 3.48 -5.17
CA ARG A 117 -4.77 4.89 -5.49
C ARG A 117 -3.34 5.34 -5.19
N GLY A 118 -2.57 4.56 -4.43
CA GLY A 118 -1.25 4.98 -3.95
C GLY A 118 -1.31 6.18 -2.99
N LEU A 119 -2.42 6.34 -2.24
CA LEU A 119 -2.69 7.48 -1.37
C LEU A 119 -2.99 7.02 0.06
N HIS A 120 -2.49 7.75 1.06
CA HIS A 120 -2.92 7.53 2.45
C HIS A 120 -4.31 8.12 2.72
N GLN A 121 -4.91 7.81 3.88
CA GLN A 121 -6.29 8.21 4.20
C GLN A 121 -6.51 9.73 4.34
N GLY A 122 -5.48 10.52 4.41
CA GLY A 122 -5.58 11.98 4.35
C GLY A 122 -5.90 12.53 2.95
N HIS A 123 -5.71 11.75 1.88
CA HIS A 123 -5.91 12.16 0.49
C HIS A 123 -6.93 11.34 -0.26
N THR A 124 -7.11 10.05 0.07
CA THR A 124 -8.05 9.19 -0.64
C THR A 124 -9.49 9.68 -0.49
N GLU A 125 -10.31 9.43 -1.49
CA GLU A 125 -11.72 9.83 -1.56
C GLU A 125 -12.64 8.83 -0.86
N VAL A 126 -12.23 7.55 -0.82
CA VAL A 126 -12.96 6.48 -0.10
C VAL A 126 -12.47 6.43 1.33
N ARG A 127 -13.32 6.83 2.26
CA ARG A 127 -12.99 6.93 3.69
C ARG A 127 -14.01 6.19 4.54
N ASN A 128 -13.65 5.91 5.80
CA ASN A 128 -14.54 5.25 6.76
C ASN A 128 -15.07 3.90 6.22
N SER A 129 -16.35 3.63 6.42
CA SER A 129 -17.02 2.43 5.89
C SER A 129 -17.83 2.75 4.63
N ASP A 130 -17.27 3.55 3.70
CA ASP A 130 -17.88 3.90 2.42
C ASP A 130 -17.77 2.72 1.44
N PHE A 131 -18.53 1.65 1.72
CA PHE A 131 -18.56 0.45 0.89
C PHE A 131 -19.24 0.75 -0.46
N ASP A 132 -18.72 0.13 -1.52
CA ASP A 132 -19.23 0.31 -2.89
C ASP A 132 -19.17 1.75 -3.42
N LYS A 133 -18.44 2.65 -2.74
CA LYS A 133 -18.15 3.98 -3.25
C LYS A 133 -17.23 3.88 -4.46
N GLU A 134 -17.45 4.73 -5.41
CA GLU A 134 -16.66 4.81 -6.64
C GLU A 134 -15.18 5.09 -6.34
N LEU A 135 -14.31 4.24 -6.88
CA LEU A 135 -12.88 4.57 -7.00
C LEU A 135 -12.75 5.65 -8.09
N PRO A 136 -12.18 6.83 -7.78
CA PRO A 136 -12.09 7.92 -8.74
C PRO A 136 -11.43 7.52 -10.06
N ASP A 137 -11.85 8.19 -11.13
CA ASP A 137 -11.21 8.09 -12.44
C ASP A 137 -9.91 8.90 -12.43
N ASN A 138 -8.83 8.24 -12.09
CA ASN A 138 -7.50 8.82 -11.93
C ASN A 138 -6.47 7.67 -11.92
N HIS A 139 -5.18 7.99 -11.77
CA HIS A 139 -4.16 6.95 -11.62
C HIS A 139 -4.51 5.95 -10.53
N THR A 140 -4.47 4.68 -10.92
CA THR A 140 -4.59 3.53 -10.04
C THR A 140 -3.37 2.63 -10.19
N LEU A 141 -3.21 1.68 -9.29
CA LEU A 141 -2.18 0.66 -9.43
C LEU A 141 -2.27 -0.08 -10.78
N GLY A 142 -3.50 -0.34 -11.26
CA GLY A 142 -3.74 -0.94 -12.58
C GLY A 142 -3.25 -0.06 -13.72
N THR A 143 -3.64 1.23 -13.77
CA THR A 143 -3.24 2.16 -14.84
C THR A 143 -1.74 2.42 -14.85
N VAL A 144 -1.11 2.49 -13.66
CA VAL A 144 0.35 2.65 -13.54
C VAL A 144 1.07 1.44 -14.08
N MET A 145 0.61 0.23 -13.78
CA MET A 145 1.21 -1.00 -14.30
C MET A 145 0.99 -1.17 -15.82
N GLN A 146 -0.18 -0.78 -16.35
CA GLN A 146 -0.38 -0.70 -17.81
C GLN A 146 0.58 0.30 -18.44
N GLY A 147 0.73 1.49 -17.86
CA GLY A 147 1.70 2.51 -18.31
C GLY A 147 3.15 2.02 -18.26
N ALA A 148 3.47 1.10 -17.34
CA ALA A 148 4.74 0.41 -17.30
C ALA A 148 4.86 -0.76 -18.31
N GLY A 149 3.84 -1.04 -19.12
CA GLY A 149 3.83 -2.07 -20.16
C GLY A 149 3.44 -3.47 -19.69
N TYR A 150 2.93 -3.61 -18.47
CA TYR A 150 2.43 -4.89 -17.96
C TYR A 150 1.05 -5.22 -18.53
N ARG A 151 0.79 -6.52 -18.72
CA ARG A 151 -0.57 -7.00 -18.82
C ARG A 151 -1.15 -7.17 -17.41
N THR A 152 -2.34 -6.62 -17.20
CA THR A 152 -2.91 -6.51 -15.85
C THR A 152 -4.15 -7.38 -15.67
N LEU A 153 -4.20 -8.09 -14.54
CA LEU A 153 -5.33 -8.94 -14.14
C LEU A 153 -5.76 -8.62 -12.71
N HIS A 154 -7.07 -8.45 -12.50
CA HIS A 154 -7.65 -8.46 -11.16
C HIS A 154 -8.50 -9.72 -10.97
N VAL A 155 -8.23 -10.49 -9.92
CA VAL A 155 -9.02 -11.66 -9.53
C VAL A 155 -9.52 -11.49 -8.12
N GLY A 156 -10.83 -11.63 -7.89
CA GLY A 156 -11.45 -11.68 -6.57
C GLY A 156 -12.27 -10.45 -6.19
N LYS A 157 -12.23 -10.08 -4.91
CA LYS A 157 -13.07 -9.02 -4.32
C LYS A 157 -12.62 -7.63 -4.76
N TYR A 158 -13.60 -6.80 -5.21
CA TYR A 158 -13.36 -5.40 -5.58
C TYR A 158 -14.02 -4.39 -4.61
N GLY A 159 -15.35 -4.19 -4.66
CA GLY A 159 -16.11 -3.38 -3.71
C GLY A 159 -15.90 -1.86 -3.81
N LEU A 160 -15.47 -1.36 -4.97
CA LEU A 160 -15.16 0.06 -5.24
C LEU A 160 -15.74 0.55 -6.58
N GLN A 161 -16.76 -0.14 -7.09
CA GLN A 161 -17.31 0.04 -8.44
C GLN A 161 -18.21 1.28 -8.58
N GLY A 162 -18.64 1.87 -7.47
CA GLY A 162 -19.70 2.87 -7.46
C GLY A 162 -21.09 2.22 -7.59
N ILE A 163 -22.06 2.74 -6.85
CA ILE A 163 -23.46 2.25 -6.89
C ILE A 163 -24.39 3.24 -7.55
N GLY A 164 -23.89 4.40 -8.01
CA GLY A 164 -24.69 5.49 -8.49
C GLY A 164 -25.73 5.98 -7.46
N GLU A 165 -26.42 7.08 -7.73
CA GLU A 165 -27.38 7.69 -6.81
C GLU A 165 -28.62 6.84 -6.50
N THR A 166 -28.92 5.81 -7.29
CA THR A 166 -30.22 5.12 -7.26
C THR A 166 -30.21 3.71 -6.68
N LYS A 167 -29.09 3.17 -6.21
CA LYS A 167 -28.96 1.78 -5.71
C LYS A 167 -29.59 0.73 -6.64
N LYS A 168 -29.61 0.98 -7.95
CA LYS A 168 -30.09 0.00 -8.92
C LYS A 168 -29.14 -1.17 -8.98
N SER A 169 -29.65 -2.38 -9.10
CA SER A 169 -28.88 -3.51 -9.58
C SER A 169 -28.47 -3.20 -11.03
N PHE A 170 -27.22 -2.94 -11.26
CA PHE A 170 -26.69 -2.79 -12.60
C PHE A 170 -26.63 -4.19 -13.24
N ASN A 171 -26.91 -4.26 -14.53
CA ASN A 171 -27.01 -5.52 -15.25
C ASN A 171 -25.85 -5.71 -16.24
N THR A 172 -25.02 -4.67 -16.41
CA THR A 172 -23.89 -4.70 -17.34
C THR A 172 -22.70 -3.93 -16.73
N PRO A 173 -21.46 -4.30 -17.05
CA PRO A 173 -20.27 -3.60 -16.61
C PRO A 173 -20.23 -2.12 -16.93
N ASP A 174 -20.87 -1.70 -18.04
CA ASP A 174 -20.93 -0.30 -18.46
C ASP A 174 -21.69 0.60 -17.47
N GLU A 175 -22.59 0.02 -16.70
CA GLU A 175 -23.39 0.77 -15.72
C GLU A 175 -22.60 1.09 -14.43
N TRP A 176 -21.50 0.37 -14.14
CA TRP A 176 -20.64 0.70 -13.00
C TRP A 176 -19.55 1.70 -13.41
N PRO A 177 -19.53 2.90 -12.80
CA PRO A 177 -18.58 3.95 -13.19
C PRO A 177 -17.11 3.55 -13.00
N ALA A 178 -16.81 2.78 -11.96
CA ALA A 178 -15.46 2.33 -11.63
C ALA A 178 -15.30 0.80 -11.72
N TYR A 179 -15.83 0.19 -12.78
CA TYR A 179 -15.60 -1.24 -13.05
C TYR A 179 -14.08 -1.51 -13.17
N PRO A 180 -13.54 -2.67 -12.72
CA PRO A 180 -12.09 -2.90 -12.72
C PRO A 180 -11.38 -2.65 -14.04
N THR A 181 -12.02 -3.01 -15.18
CA THR A 181 -11.43 -2.74 -16.51
C THR A 181 -11.39 -1.25 -16.87
N LYS A 182 -12.21 -0.41 -16.22
CA LYS A 182 -12.14 1.06 -16.31
C LYS A 182 -11.09 1.68 -15.37
N ARG A 183 -10.41 0.86 -14.58
CA ARG A 183 -9.41 1.28 -13.58
C ARG A 183 -8.06 0.60 -13.80
N GLY A 184 -7.75 0.26 -15.08
CA GLY A 184 -6.43 -0.20 -15.50
C GLY A 184 -6.20 -1.70 -15.34
N PHE A 185 -7.24 -2.52 -15.28
CA PHE A 185 -7.11 -3.95 -15.40
C PHE A 185 -7.58 -4.40 -16.79
N ASP A 186 -6.71 -5.09 -17.53
CA ASP A 186 -7.05 -5.63 -18.86
C ASP A 186 -8.10 -6.74 -18.78
N GLU A 187 -8.16 -7.40 -17.63
CA GLU A 187 -9.07 -8.52 -17.39
C GLU A 187 -9.48 -8.60 -15.91
N TYR A 188 -10.71 -9.01 -15.66
CA TYR A 188 -11.28 -9.13 -14.33
C TYR A 188 -12.08 -10.43 -14.18
N LEU A 189 -11.89 -11.12 -13.05
CA LEU A 189 -12.77 -12.20 -12.59
C LEU A 189 -13.01 -12.07 -11.09
N GLY A 190 -14.26 -11.85 -10.65
CA GLY A 190 -14.53 -11.76 -9.21
C GLY A 190 -15.86 -11.17 -8.82
N TYR A 191 -15.95 -10.80 -7.55
CA TYR A 191 -17.08 -10.12 -6.94
C TYR A 191 -16.97 -8.60 -7.10
N ILE A 192 -17.97 -7.98 -7.69
CA ILE A 192 -18.00 -6.54 -7.92
C ILE A 192 -18.37 -5.76 -6.66
N ARG A 193 -19.47 -6.13 -6.00
CA ARG A 193 -19.97 -5.43 -4.81
C ARG A 193 -19.28 -5.92 -3.55
N HIS A 194 -19.12 -5.02 -2.58
CA HIS A 194 -18.50 -5.35 -1.30
C HIS A 194 -19.17 -6.54 -0.59
N VAL A 195 -20.51 -6.53 -0.55
CA VAL A 195 -21.30 -7.55 0.13
C VAL A 195 -21.26 -8.93 -0.55
N ASP A 196 -20.90 -8.99 -1.82
CA ASP A 196 -20.82 -10.25 -2.56
C ASP A 196 -19.68 -11.13 -2.04
N GLY A 197 -18.57 -10.53 -1.58
CA GLY A 197 -17.48 -11.24 -0.91
C GLY A 197 -17.77 -11.69 0.53
N HIS A 198 -19.02 -11.76 0.95
CA HIS A 198 -19.44 -12.28 2.27
C HIS A 198 -20.03 -13.69 2.21
N VAL A 199 -19.98 -14.34 1.06
CA VAL A 199 -20.27 -15.78 0.89
C VAL A 199 -19.28 -16.36 -0.14
N HIS A 200 -18.84 -17.58 0.08
CA HIS A 200 -17.74 -18.17 -0.66
C HIS A 200 -18.17 -19.27 -1.62
N TYR A 201 -19.49 -19.36 -1.94
CA TYR A 201 -20.08 -20.24 -2.94
C TYR A 201 -21.05 -19.41 -3.80
N PRO A 202 -20.61 -18.87 -4.94
CA PRO A 202 -21.38 -17.90 -5.73
C PRO A 202 -22.75 -18.37 -6.16
N ASN A 203 -22.86 -19.63 -6.60
CA ASN A 203 -24.11 -20.19 -7.13
C ASN A 203 -24.88 -21.06 -6.11
N ASN A 204 -24.57 -20.98 -4.82
CA ASN A 204 -25.19 -21.86 -3.85
C ASN A 204 -25.78 -21.09 -2.67
N ASP A 205 -26.99 -21.47 -2.26
CA ASP A 205 -27.57 -20.99 -1.01
C ASP A 205 -26.84 -21.57 0.20
N TRP A 206 -26.72 -20.76 1.25
CA TRP A 206 -26.11 -21.17 2.50
C TRP A 206 -27.07 -21.01 3.69
N PRO A 207 -27.89 -22.04 4.01
CA PRO A 207 -28.94 -21.95 5.04
C PRO A 207 -28.43 -21.63 6.45
N MET A 208 -27.13 -21.84 6.74
CA MET A 208 -26.52 -21.50 8.01
C MET A 208 -26.29 -20.01 8.22
N GLY A 209 -26.38 -19.20 7.18
CA GLY A 209 -26.20 -17.76 7.23
C GLY A 209 -27.18 -17.08 8.18
N ASN A 210 -26.72 -16.05 8.90
CA ASN A 210 -27.50 -15.34 9.91
C ASN A 210 -28.44 -14.26 9.36
N SER A 211 -28.44 -14.05 8.05
CA SER A 211 -29.32 -13.09 7.36
C SER A 211 -29.55 -13.50 5.91
N PRO A 212 -30.60 -12.98 5.24
CA PRO A 212 -30.82 -13.25 3.81
C PRO A 212 -29.60 -12.92 2.95
N THR A 213 -28.88 -11.85 3.27
CA THR A 213 -27.66 -11.44 2.56
C THR A 213 -26.57 -12.50 2.63
N HIS A 214 -26.48 -13.25 3.74
CA HIS A 214 -25.49 -14.32 3.93
C HIS A 214 -26.04 -15.72 3.62
N GLN A 215 -27.29 -15.83 3.17
CA GLN A 215 -27.94 -17.12 2.85
C GLN A 215 -27.96 -17.42 1.36
N THR A 216 -27.83 -16.41 0.49
CA THR A 216 -27.97 -16.54 -0.95
C THR A 216 -26.64 -16.36 -1.67
N GLY A 217 -26.43 -17.10 -2.75
CA GLY A 217 -25.31 -16.91 -3.66
C GLY A 217 -25.22 -15.50 -4.24
N LYS A 218 -24.08 -15.17 -4.83
CA LYS A 218 -23.74 -13.84 -5.33
C LYS A 218 -23.25 -13.89 -6.77
N GLU A 219 -23.36 -12.75 -7.43
CA GLU A 219 -22.84 -12.58 -8.79
C GLU A 219 -21.32 -12.58 -8.81
N VAL A 220 -20.77 -13.34 -9.76
CA VAL A 220 -19.35 -13.30 -10.15
C VAL A 220 -19.28 -12.88 -11.60
N TRP A 221 -18.43 -11.94 -11.88
CA TRP A 221 -18.23 -11.39 -13.23
C TRP A 221 -16.88 -11.81 -13.79
N HIS A 222 -16.88 -12.20 -15.06
CA HIS A 222 -15.68 -12.36 -15.87
C HIS A 222 -15.75 -11.37 -17.01
N ASN A 223 -14.99 -10.31 -16.91
CA ASN A 223 -15.07 -9.16 -17.82
C ASN A 223 -16.53 -8.64 -17.94
N GLU A 224 -17.16 -8.82 -19.08
CA GLU A 224 -18.53 -8.34 -19.35
C GLU A 224 -19.61 -9.41 -19.09
N GLU A 225 -19.23 -10.63 -18.69
CA GLU A 225 -20.13 -11.77 -18.51
C GLU A 225 -20.35 -12.08 -17.03
N GLU A 226 -21.61 -12.18 -16.62
CA GLU A 226 -22.00 -12.72 -15.31
C GLU A 226 -21.99 -14.25 -15.40
N ILE A 227 -21.13 -14.91 -14.61
CA ILE A 227 -20.84 -16.35 -14.74
C ILE A 227 -21.28 -17.20 -13.55
N SER A 228 -21.91 -16.61 -12.51
CA SER A 228 -22.22 -17.35 -11.26
C SER A 228 -23.05 -18.60 -11.48
N ALA A 229 -23.96 -18.60 -12.47
CA ALA A 229 -24.78 -19.78 -12.81
C ALA A 229 -23.95 -21.02 -13.20
N GLY A 230 -22.72 -20.83 -13.70
CA GLY A 230 -21.79 -21.90 -14.04
C GLY A 230 -20.90 -22.35 -12.89
N LEU A 231 -20.97 -21.72 -11.72
CA LEU A 231 -20.03 -21.87 -10.61
C LEU A 231 -20.56 -22.77 -9.47
N ASP A 232 -21.44 -23.74 -9.78
CA ASP A 232 -21.97 -24.69 -8.77
C ASP A 232 -20.79 -25.31 -7.99
N LYS A 233 -20.89 -25.26 -6.65
CA LYS A 233 -19.90 -25.80 -5.70
C LYS A 233 -18.47 -25.25 -5.82
N CYS A 234 -18.27 -24.16 -6.52
CA CYS A 234 -16.98 -23.49 -6.60
C CYS A 234 -16.73 -22.66 -5.34
N TYR A 235 -15.81 -23.12 -4.50
CA TYR A 235 -15.33 -22.35 -3.34
C TYR A 235 -14.40 -21.22 -3.82
N THR A 236 -14.62 -19.99 -3.41
CA THR A 236 -13.98 -18.82 -4.02
C THR A 236 -12.47 -18.78 -3.92
N THR A 237 -11.86 -19.20 -2.80
CA THR A 237 -10.39 -19.32 -2.71
C THR A 237 -9.83 -20.22 -3.80
N ASP A 238 -10.51 -21.34 -4.05
CA ASP A 238 -10.12 -22.32 -5.08
C ASP A 238 -10.35 -21.76 -6.48
N LEU A 239 -11.52 -21.14 -6.68
CA LEU A 239 -11.92 -20.54 -7.96
C LEU A 239 -10.92 -19.47 -8.42
N PHE A 240 -10.61 -18.54 -7.54
CA PHE A 240 -9.70 -17.44 -7.84
C PHE A 240 -8.28 -17.95 -8.07
N THR A 241 -7.81 -18.90 -7.30
CA THR A 241 -6.49 -19.51 -7.49
C THR A 241 -6.41 -20.28 -8.81
N ALA A 242 -7.40 -21.14 -9.10
CA ALA A 242 -7.41 -21.93 -10.35
C ALA A 242 -7.45 -21.02 -11.58
N TYR A 243 -8.24 -19.93 -11.53
CA TYR A 243 -8.29 -18.96 -12.61
C TYR A 243 -6.96 -18.21 -12.78
N ALA A 244 -6.38 -17.72 -11.71
CA ALA A 244 -5.07 -17.06 -11.76
C ALA A 244 -4.00 -17.99 -12.35
N LYS A 245 -3.97 -19.25 -11.94
CA LYS A 245 -3.05 -20.27 -12.50
C LYS A 245 -3.27 -20.47 -14.00
N LYS A 246 -4.51 -20.68 -14.42
CA LYS A 246 -4.86 -20.80 -15.85
C LYS A 246 -4.38 -19.58 -16.62
N TRP A 247 -4.68 -18.38 -16.13
CA TRP A 247 -4.32 -17.14 -16.79
C TRP A 247 -2.79 -16.97 -16.93
N ILE A 248 -2.02 -17.32 -15.89
CA ILE A 248 -0.55 -17.30 -15.93
C ILE A 248 -0.02 -18.26 -17.03
N VAL A 249 -0.57 -19.47 -17.10
CA VAL A 249 -0.20 -20.47 -18.11
C VAL A 249 -0.48 -19.94 -19.52
N ASP A 250 -1.69 -19.45 -19.77
CA ASP A 250 -2.11 -18.93 -21.07
C ASP A 250 -1.27 -17.70 -21.48
N HIS A 251 -0.98 -16.81 -20.53
CA HIS A 251 -0.15 -15.63 -20.76
C HIS A 251 1.29 -16.02 -21.12
N THR A 252 1.90 -16.90 -20.33
CA THR A 252 3.29 -17.36 -20.56
C THR A 252 3.43 -18.05 -21.91
N GLN A 253 2.42 -18.79 -22.36
CA GLN A 253 2.44 -19.45 -23.67
C GLN A 253 2.20 -18.51 -24.85
N SER A 254 1.42 -17.44 -24.66
CA SER A 254 1.02 -16.55 -25.76
C SER A 254 1.81 -15.25 -25.84
N LYS A 255 2.35 -14.76 -24.73
CA LYS A 255 3.01 -13.44 -24.59
C LYS A 255 4.20 -13.48 -23.62
N ALA A 256 5.09 -14.45 -23.78
CA ALA A 256 6.22 -14.69 -22.89
C ALA A 256 7.12 -13.46 -22.63
N ASP A 257 7.21 -12.53 -23.60
CA ASP A 257 8.05 -11.33 -23.50
C ASP A 257 7.36 -10.14 -22.80
N GLN A 258 6.04 -10.22 -22.51
CA GLN A 258 5.32 -9.15 -21.81
C GLN A 258 5.19 -9.49 -20.33
N PRO A 259 5.69 -8.65 -19.39
CA PRO A 259 5.50 -8.91 -17.98
C PRO A 259 4.02 -8.76 -17.58
N PHE A 260 3.61 -9.46 -16.53
CA PHE A 260 2.25 -9.38 -16.00
C PHE A 260 2.20 -8.85 -14.57
N PHE A 261 1.10 -8.17 -14.26
CA PHE A 261 0.71 -7.77 -12.91
C PHE A 261 -0.64 -8.39 -12.55
N ILE A 262 -0.69 -9.17 -11.47
CA ILE A 262 -1.91 -9.79 -10.96
C ILE A 262 -2.22 -9.23 -9.57
N TYR A 263 -3.39 -8.60 -9.41
CA TYR A 263 -3.99 -8.28 -8.13
C TYR A 263 -4.95 -9.41 -7.74
N LEU A 264 -4.46 -10.37 -6.94
CA LEU A 264 -5.22 -11.52 -6.47
C LEU A 264 -5.82 -11.22 -5.10
N ALA A 265 -7.05 -10.73 -5.10
CA ALA A 265 -7.78 -10.22 -3.95
C ALA A 265 -8.75 -11.29 -3.40
N TYR A 266 -8.26 -12.20 -2.57
CA TYR A 266 -9.11 -13.16 -1.89
C TYR A 266 -10.15 -12.47 -1.01
N ASP A 267 -11.34 -13.05 -0.93
CA ASP A 267 -12.43 -12.69 -0.03
C ASP A 267 -12.37 -13.48 1.30
N THR A 268 -11.41 -14.37 1.45
CA THR A 268 -11.17 -15.21 2.63
C THR A 268 -9.95 -14.73 3.41
N PRO A 269 -9.87 -15.01 4.75
CA PRO A 269 -10.80 -15.72 5.61
C PRO A 269 -11.92 -14.84 6.20
N HIS A 270 -12.33 -13.73 5.54
CA HIS A 270 -13.49 -12.95 5.95
C HIS A 270 -14.71 -13.86 6.20
N ALA A 271 -15.57 -13.54 7.15
CA ALA A 271 -16.84 -14.23 7.27
C ALA A 271 -17.70 -13.98 5.98
N ALA A 272 -18.48 -14.94 5.51
CA ALA A 272 -18.94 -16.16 6.21
C ALA A 272 -17.81 -17.18 6.42
N LEU A 273 -17.80 -17.83 7.60
CA LEU A 273 -16.84 -18.90 7.85
C LEU A 273 -17.29 -20.20 7.15
N GLN A 274 -17.29 -20.16 5.82
CA GLN A 274 -17.57 -21.31 4.94
C GLN A 274 -16.27 -22.04 4.62
N VAL A 275 -16.35 -23.37 4.57
CA VAL A 275 -15.19 -24.24 4.30
C VAL A 275 -15.32 -24.92 2.94
N PRO A 276 -14.21 -25.40 2.34
CA PRO A 276 -14.26 -26.10 1.06
C PRO A 276 -15.13 -27.34 1.05
N THR A 277 -15.42 -27.89 -0.15
CA THR A 277 -16.17 -29.13 -0.33
C THR A 277 -15.31 -30.36 -0.04
N GLN A 278 -13.98 -30.27 -0.17
CA GLN A 278 -13.05 -31.41 -0.10
C GLN A 278 -11.64 -30.96 0.25
N ALA A 279 -10.74 -31.92 0.47
CA ALA A 279 -9.31 -31.67 0.67
C ALA A 279 -8.72 -30.87 -0.49
N PHE A 280 -7.64 -30.13 -0.19
CA PHE A 280 -6.83 -29.53 -1.24
C PHE A 280 -6.26 -30.65 -2.11
N PRO A 281 -6.32 -30.54 -3.46
CA PRO A 281 -5.78 -31.58 -4.34
C PRO A 281 -4.29 -31.78 -4.11
N GLU A 282 -3.83 -33.03 -4.26
CA GLU A 282 -2.42 -33.35 -4.11
C GLU A 282 -1.52 -32.67 -5.14
N GLY A 283 -0.28 -32.48 -4.80
CA GLY A 283 0.69 -31.80 -5.65
C GLY A 283 0.57 -30.28 -5.59
N GLY A 284 0.69 -29.65 -6.71
CA GLY A 284 0.63 -28.22 -6.94
C GLY A 284 1.20 -27.88 -8.31
N GLY A 285 1.17 -26.60 -8.69
CA GLY A 285 1.77 -26.15 -9.92
C GLY A 285 1.00 -26.54 -11.17
N LEU A 286 1.72 -26.86 -12.25
CA LEU A 286 1.14 -27.02 -13.57
C LEU A 286 0.22 -28.25 -13.65
N GLU A 287 0.64 -29.38 -13.09
CA GLU A 287 -0.05 -30.66 -13.23
C GLU A 287 -0.88 -31.06 -11.99
N GLY A 288 -0.67 -30.38 -10.85
CA GLY A 288 -1.32 -30.69 -9.58
C GLY A 288 -2.05 -29.51 -8.96
N GLY A 289 -2.54 -29.68 -7.72
CA GLY A 289 -3.24 -28.63 -6.99
C GLY A 289 -4.58 -28.25 -7.63
N LEU A 290 -4.92 -26.96 -7.52
CA LEU A 290 -6.15 -26.40 -8.10
C LEU A 290 -6.04 -26.27 -9.61
N GLN A 291 -7.08 -26.72 -10.33
CA GLN A 291 -7.12 -26.70 -11.79
C GLN A 291 -8.42 -26.09 -12.29
N TRP A 292 -8.32 -25.23 -13.30
CA TRP A 292 -9.45 -24.72 -14.04
C TRP A 292 -9.86 -25.75 -15.11
N LEU A 293 -11.10 -26.19 -15.11
CA LEU A 293 -11.61 -27.24 -16.02
C LEU A 293 -12.46 -26.69 -17.16
N ASP A 294 -12.92 -25.44 -17.04
CA ASP A 294 -13.74 -24.73 -18.04
C ASP A 294 -15.02 -25.51 -18.46
N LYS A 295 -15.70 -26.10 -17.47
CA LYS A 295 -16.94 -26.86 -17.69
C LYS A 295 -18.03 -26.28 -16.81
N PRO A 296 -19.11 -25.69 -17.35
CA PRO A 296 -20.23 -25.20 -16.57
C PRO A 296 -20.71 -26.21 -15.52
N GLY A 297 -20.82 -25.78 -14.24
CA GLY A 297 -21.09 -26.65 -13.09
C GLY A 297 -19.91 -27.50 -12.60
N HIS A 298 -18.76 -27.40 -13.28
CA HIS A 298 -17.48 -28.01 -12.89
C HIS A 298 -16.33 -27.12 -13.36
N MET A 299 -16.36 -25.83 -13.02
CA MET A 299 -15.35 -24.89 -13.49
C MET A 299 -13.97 -25.18 -12.91
N ILE A 300 -13.91 -25.79 -11.73
CA ILE A 300 -12.67 -26.17 -11.05
C ILE A 300 -12.69 -27.64 -10.61
N ASN A 301 -11.53 -28.24 -10.44
CA ASN A 301 -11.39 -29.66 -10.06
C ASN A 301 -11.89 -29.96 -8.62
N THR A 302 -12.16 -28.94 -7.81
CA THR A 302 -12.74 -29.08 -6.46
C THR A 302 -14.24 -28.81 -6.39
N ALA A 303 -14.91 -28.54 -7.51
CA ALA A 303 -16.37 -28.33 -7.57
C ALA A 303 -17.16 -29.66 -7.48
N SER A 304 -16.95 -30.42 -6.40
CA SER A 304 -17.61 -31.71 -6.17
C SER A 304 -17.83 -31.93 -4.67
N GLY A 305 -18.63 -32.92 -4.31
CA GLY A 305 -18.98 -33.17 -2.91
C GLY A 305 -20.11 -32.28 -2.40
N GLU A 306 -20.21 -32.13 -1.10
CA GLU A 306 -21.17 -31.26 -0.42
C GLU A 306 -20.51 -29.89 -0.11
N ILE A 307 -21.23 -28.80 -0.39
CA ILE A 307 -20.75 -27.48 -0.07
C ILE A 307 -20.53 -27.32 1.43
N ASP A 308 -19.54 -26.51 1.83
CA ASP A 308 -19.32 -26.12 3.22
C ASP A 308 -19.17 -27.31 4.19
N SER A 309 -18.53 -28.39 3.75
CA SER A 309 -18.52 -29.65 4.51
C SER A 309 -17.16 -30.14 4.99
N TRP A 310 -16.07 -29.67 4.37
CA TRP A 310 -14.74 -30.22 4.66
C TRP A 310 -13.96 -29.39 5.67
N ILE A 311 -13.65 -30.01 6.80
CA ILE A 311 -12.73 -29.47 7.81
C ILE A 311 -11.36 -30.13 7.64
N HIS A 312 -10.30 -29.35 7.67
CA HIS A 312 -8.92 -29.86 7.61
C HIS A 312 -8.67 -30.87 8.75
N PRO A 313 -8.11 -32.06 8.49
CA PRO A 313 -7.95 -33.13 9.49
C PRO A 313 -7.22 -32.69 10.77
N GLU A 314 -6.19 -31.82 10.65
CA GLU A 314 -5.43 -31.29 11.81
C GLU A 314 -6.31 -30.44 12.74
N TYR A 315 -7.44 -29.92 12.26
CA TYR A 315 -8.31 -28.99 13.00
C TYR A 315 -9.63 -29.64 13.46
N ARG A 316 -9.83 -30.93 13.18
CA ARG A 316 -10.95 -31.72 13.74
C ARG A 316 -10.69 -32.01 15.23
N ASN A 317 -10.57 -30.94 16.01
CA ASN A 317 -10.28 -31.01 17.43
C ASN A 317 -11.59 -30.90 18.23
N PRO A 318 -11.97 -31.89 19.07
CA PRO A 318 -13.21 -31.87 19.83
C PRO A 318 -13.26 -30.73 20.87
N ASP A 319 -12.11 -30.19 21.27
CA ASP A 319 -12.02 -29.07 22.21
C ASP A 319 -12.20 -27.70 21.52
N TRP A 320 -12.30 -27.67 20.18
CA TRP A 320 -12.54 -26.47 19.40
C TRP A 320 -13.99 -26.38 18.96
N SER A 321 -14.54 -25.18 19.02
CA SER A 321 -15.86 -24.93 18.43
C SER A 321 -15.84 -25.11 16.89
N ASN A 322 -17.00 -25.30 16.30
CA ASN A 322 -17.12 -25.46 14.84
C ASN A 322 -16.55 -24.23 14.10
N VAL A 323 -16.77 -23.00 14.60
CA VAL A 323 -16.28 -21.78 13.93
C VAL A 323 -14.75 -21.67 13.98
N GLU A 324 -14.10 -22.15 15.04
CA GLU A 324 -12.64 -22.17 15.17
C GLU A 324 -12.03 -23.19 14.19
N GLN A 325 -12.63 -24.39 14.07
CA GLN A 325 -12.21 -25.39 13.10
C GLN A 325 -12.36 -24.88 11.65
N ARG A 326 -13.44 -24.15 11.36
CA ARG A 326 -13.70 -23.52 10.06
C ARG A 326 -12.67 -22.46 9.74
N PHE A 327 -12.44 -21.50 10.64
CA PHE A 327 -11.47 -20.44 10.43
C PHE A 327 -10.07 -20.99 10.17
N ALA A 328 -9.59 -21.92 11.00
CA ALA A 328 -8.30 -22.57 10.79
C ALA A 328 -8.20 -23.30 9.44
N THR A 329 -9.31 -23.92 8.99
CA THR A 329 -9.39 -24.57 7.67
C THR A 329 -9.30 -23.56 6.54
N MET A 330 -9.97 -22.42 6.64
CA MET A 330 -9.91 -21.34 5.65
C MET A 330 -8.50 -20.78 5.52
N VAL A 331 -7.84 -20.46 6.65
CA VAL A 331 -6.45 -19.99 6.66
C VAL A 331 -5.52 -21.03 6.02
N ARG A 332 -5.67 -22.31 6.37
CA ARG A 332 -4.89 -23.39 5.76
C ARG A 332 -5.16 -23.56 4.26
N ARG A 333 -6.39 -23.25 3.79
CA ARG A 333 -6.72 -23.29 2.35
C ARG A 333 -5.96 -22.19 1.60
N ILE A 334 -5.90 -21.00 2.14
CA ILE A 334 -5.10 -19.89 1.59
C ILE A 334 -3.61 -20.26 1.55
N ASP A 335 -3.08 -20.82 2.63
CA ASP A 335 -1.69 -21.29 2.69
C ASP A 335 -1.38 -22.30 1.58
N SER A 336 -2.29 -23.25 1.36
CA SER A 336 -2.15 -24.26 0.29
C SER A 336 -2.21 -23.63 -1.10
N ALA A 337 -3.11 -22.65 -1.30
CA ALA A 337 -3.24 -21.92 -2.56
C ALA A 337 -1.98 -21.10 -2.91
N VAL A 338 -1.36 -20.45 -1.91
CA VAL A 338 -0.08 -19.75 -2.10
C VAL A 338 1.02 -20.74 -2.48
N GLY A 339 1.10 -21.88 -1.80
CA GLY A 339 2.05 -22.93 -2.15
C GLY A 339 1.88 -23.47 -3.57
N ASP A 340 0.64 -23.61 -4.02
CA ASP A 340 0.29 -24.05 -5.38
C ASP A 340 0.72 -23.04 -6.45
N LEU A 341 0.49 -21.73 -6.21
CA LEU A 341 0.95 -20.66 -7.09
C LEU A 341 2.48 -20.63 -7.21
N ILE A 342 3.21 -20.72 -6.09
CA ILE A 342 4.67 -20.75 -6.11
C ILE A 342 5.20 -21.99 -6.86
N GLN A 343 4.55 -23.13 -6.71
CA GLN A 343 4.92 -24.33 -7.46
C GLN A 343 4.69 -24.14 -8.97
N LEU A 344 3.57 -23.47 -9.36
CA LEU A 344 3.31 -23.15 -10.76
C LEU A 344 4.43 -22.30 -11.38
N LEU A 345 4.88 -21.26 -10.67
CA LEU A 345 5.97 -20.41 -11.16
C LEU A 345 7.25 -21.20 -11.39
N LYS A 346 7.57 -22.15 -10.49
CA LYS A 346 8.72 -23.06 -10.61
C LYS A 346 8.57 -24.00 -11.81
N ASP A 347 7.39 -24.59 -12.00
CA ASP A 347 7.11 -25.50 -13.11
C ASP A 347 7.20 -24.82 -14.47
N LEU A 348 6.75 -23.55 -14.54
CA LEU A 348 6.85 -22.70 -15.74
C LEU A 348 8.25 -22.09 -15.94
N GLN A 349 9.18 -22.26 -14.98
CA GLN A 349 10.52 -21.69 -14.99
C GLN A 349 10.55 -20.14 -15.03
N ILE A 350 9.56 -19.49 -14.45
CA ILE A 350 9.46 -18.03 -14.31
C ILE A 350 9.58 -17.56 -12.85
N ASP A 351 9.96 -18.44 -11.94
CA ASP A 351 10.05 -18.16 -10.50
C ASP A 351 11.10 -17.08 -10.17
N GLU A 352 12.26 -17.13 -10.83
CA GLU A 352 13.33 -16.13 -10.70
C GLU A 352 12.92 -14.75 -11.25
N GLU A 353 11.95 -14.72 -12.17
CA GLU A 353 11.47 -13.51 -12.85
C GLU A 353 10.14 -13.03 -12.29
N THR A 354 9.67 -13.57 -11.16
CA THR A 354 8.37 -13.22 -10.59
C THR A 354 8.49 -12.80 -9.13
N MET A 355 8.07 -11.55 -8.86
CA MET A 355 7.88 -11.05 -7.50
C MET A 355 6.48 -11.41 -7.02
N VAL A 356 6.39 -12.07 -5.87
CA VAL A 356 5.12 -12.33 -5.19
C VAL A 356 5.09 -11.57 -3.88
N VAL A 357 4.03 -10.80 -3.64
CA VAL A 357 3.75 -10.11 -2.38
C VAL A 357 2.55 -10.77 -1.74
N PHE A 358 2.60 -11.00 -0.44
CA PHE A 358 1.48 -11.48 0.38
C PHE A 358 1.20 -10.50 1.51
N THR A 359 -0.03 -9.99 1.59
CA THR A 359 -0.49 -9.14 2.69
C THR A 359 -2.01 -9.25 2.88
N ASN A 360 -2.57 -8.49 3.83
CA ASN A 360 -4.00 -8.49 4.19
C ASN A 360 -4.52 -7.06 4.31
N ASP A 361 -5.83 -6.86 4.14
CA ASP A 361 -6.42 -5.51 4.03
C ASP A 361 -6.62 -4.77 5.37
N ASN A 362 -6.91 -5.47 6.46
CA ASN A 362 -7.07 -4.90 7.81
C ASN A 362 -6.94 -5.96 8.90
N GLY A 363 -6.94 -5.57 10.16
CA GLY A 363 -6.89 -6.49 11.29
C GLY A 363 -8.05 -7.50 11.34
N PRO A 364 -7.97 -8.55 12.20
CA PRO A 364 -8.93 -9.64 12.25
C PRO A 364 -10.30 -9.19 12.76
N LEU A 365 -11.37 -9.87 12.36
CA LEU A 365 -12.76 -9.54 12.70
C LEU A 365 -13.42 -10.63 13.53
N ALA A 366 -14.22 -10.22 14.52
CA ALA A 366 -14.96 -11.09 15.43
C ALA A 366 -16.39 -11.41 14.91
N VAL A 367 -16.51 -12.06 13.75
CA VAL A 367 -17.79 -12.54 13.21
C VAL A 367 -17.66 -13.88 12.50
N SER A 368 -18.73 -14.66 12.47
CA SER A 368 -18.80 -15.92 11.71
C SER A 368 -19.83 -15.88 10.58
N TYR A 369 -20.83 -15.02 10.70
CA TYR A 369 -22.10 -15.05 9.95
C TYR A 369 -22.88 -16.37 10.03
N ILE A 370 -22.52 -17.26 10.96
CA ILE A 370 -23.31 -18.45 11.30
C ILE A 370 -24.32 -18.10 12.39
N ALA A 371 -25.58 -18.40 12.18
CA ALA A 371 -26.65 -18.09 13.12
C ALA A 371 -26.37 -18.72 14.51
N GLY A 372 -26.39 -17.87 15.55
CA GLY A 372 -26.20 -18.30 16.95
C GLY A 372 -24.78 -18.76 17.31
N THR A 373 -23.79 -18.64 16.43
CA THR A 373 -22.43 -19.11 16.67
C THR A 373 -21.40 -17.99 16.48
N PRO A 374 -21.03 -17.26 17.54
CA PRO A 374 -20.04 -16.17 17.45
C PRO A 374 -18.63 -16.75 17.24
N PHE A 375 -17.82 -16.04 16.47
CA PHE A 375 -16.37 -16.25 16.37
C PHE A 375 -15.65 -15.07 17.07
N THR A 376 -14.49 -15.35 17.62
CA THR A 376 -13.61 -14.30 18.17
C THR A 376 -12.16 -14.61 17.85
N PRO A 377 -11.35 -13.61 17.47
CA PRO A 377 -9.93 -13.79 17.16
C PRO A 377 -9.07 -14.17 18.38
N VAL A 378 -9.63 -14.13 19.61
CA VAL A 378 -8.93 -14.49 20.85
C VAL A 378 -8.43 -15.94 20.82
N HIS A 379 -9.19 -16.87 20.23
CA HIS A 379 -8.81 -18.28 20.22
C HIS A 379 -7.44 -18.52 19.60
N PHE A 380 -7.19 -17.89 18.47
CA PHE A 380 -5.91 -17.98 17.75
C PHE A 380 -4.98 -16.80 18.02
N GLN A 381 -5.41 -15.79 18.80
CA GLN A 381 -4.73 -14.50 18.92
C GLN A 381 -4.38 -13.93 17.53
N SER A 382 -5.39 -13.88 16.65
CA SER A 382 -5.21 -13.43 15.27
C SER A 382 -4.66 -11.99 15.17
N TYR A 383 -4.82 -11.17 16.21
CA TYR A 383 -4.18 -9.86 16.33
C TYR A 383 -2.67 -9.94 16.66
N GLY A 384 -2.11 -11.14 16.89
CA GLY A 384 -0.70 -11.33 17.28
C GLY A 384 -0.39 -10.90 18.69
N PRO A 385 0.80 -10.35 18.97
CA PRO A 385 1.19 -9.86 20.29
C PRO A 385 0.64 -8.47 20.64
N PHE A 386 -0.26 -7.94 19.80
CA PHE A 386 -0.78 -6.58 19.86
C PHE A 386 -2.17 -6.52 20.53
N ASP A 387 -2.63 -5.30 20.81
CA ASP A 387 -4.02 -5.01 21.12
C ASP A 387 -4.73 -4.41 19.89
N GLY A 388 -6.06 -4.55 19.82
CA GLY A 388 -6.89 -4.08 18.71
C GLY A 388 -7.23 -5.16 17.68
N GLU A 389 -8.29 -4.88 16.93
CA GLU A 389 -8.80 -5.71 15.83
C GLU A 389 -9.32 -4.80 14.72
N LYS A 390 -9.95 -5.34 13.68
CA LYS A 390 -10.66 -4.57 12.65
C LYS A 390 -11.45 -3.41 13.26
N ARG A 391 -11.31 -2.21 12.70
CA ARG A 391 -11.90 -0.94 13.15
C ARG A 391 -11.19 -0.28 14.35
N ASP A 392 -10.07 -0.82 14.85
CA ASP A 392 -9.19 -0.17 15.80
C ASP A 392 -7.96 0.42 15.11
N VAL A 393 -7.43 1.53 15.64
CA VAL A 393 -6.15 2.11 15.20
C VAL A 393 -4.95 1.64 16.04
N TRP A 394 -5.18 0.73 16.98
CA TRP A 394 -4.13 0.00 17.69
C TRP A 394 -3.39 -0.95 16.75
N GLU A 395 -2.17 -1.36 17.12
CA GLU A 395 -1.32 -2.19 16.27
C GLU A 395 -2.05 -3.42 15.71
N GLY A 396 -2.86 -4.13 16.52
CA GLY A 396 -3.60 -5.31 16.07
C GLY A 396 -4.66 -5.04 15.00
N GLY A 397 -5.13 -3.79 14.90
CA GLY A 397 -6.10 -3.36 13.88
C GLY A 397 -5.48 -2.87 12.59
N ILE A 398 -4.24 -2.36 12.63
CA ILE A 398 -3.62 -1.71 11.47
C ILE A 398 -2.27 -2.29 11.04
N ARG A 399 -1.60 -3.09 11.87
CA ARG A 399 -0.32 -3.73 11.49
C ARG A 399 -0.59 -5.05 10.80
N MET A 400 -0.24 -5.10 9.52
CA MET A 400 -0.58 -6.22 8.64
C MET A 400 0.54 -7.25 8.52
N PRO A 401 0.21 -8.53 8.31
CA PRO A 401 1.18 -9.46 7.81
C PRO A 401 1.64 -9.00 6.43
N ALA A 402 2.94 -8.86 6.19
CA ALA A 402 3.46 -8.48 4.89
C ALA A 402 4.77 -9.21 4.59
N LEU A 403 4.76 -9.91 3.49
CA LEU A 403 5.86 -10.75 3.01
C LEU A 403 6.07 -10.47 1.52
N ALA A 404 7.32 -10.51 1.06
CA ALA A 404 7.62 -10.47 -0.37
C ALA A 404 8.68 -11.52 -0.71
N ARG A 405 8.54 -12.15 -1.87
CA ARG A 405 9.45 -13.15 -2.38
C ARG A 405 9.70 -12.90 -3.87
N TRP A 406 10.97 -12.81 -4.24
CA TRP A 406 11.44 -12.72 -5.62
C TRP A 406 12.86 -13.25 -5.68
N PRO A 407 13.06 -14.55 -6.01
CA PRO A 407 14.38 -15.15 -5.95
C PRO A 407 15.43 -14.44 -6.81
N GLY A 408 15.04 -13.86 -7.94
CA GLY A 408 15.93 -13.08 -8.80
C GLY A 408 16.31 -11.69 -8.28
N GLY A 409 15.67 -11.18 -7.20
CA GLY A 409 15.92 -9.81 -6.75
C GLY A 409 15.90 -9.58 -5.23
N ILE A 410 15.21 -10.42 -4.45
CA ILE A 410 15.11 -10.29 -2.98
C ILE A 410 15.94 -11.38 -2.31
N PRO A 411 16.96 -11.04 -1.50
CA PRO A 411 17.71 -12.01 -0.73
C PRO A 411 16.80 -12.78 0.24
N ALA A 412 16.98 -14.10 0.32
CA ALA A 412 16.18 -14.95 1.19
C ALA A 412 16.44 -14.70 2.67
N GLY A 413 15.41 -14.90 3.51
CA GLY A 413 15.49 -14.87 4.97
C GLY A 413 15.63 -13.47 5.58
N GLN A 414 15.29 -12.41 4.83
CA GLN A 414 15.39 -11.04 5.32
C GLN A 414 14.23 -10.67 6.25
N VAL A 415 14.50 -9.75 7.15
CA VAL A 415 13.50 -9.14 8.03
C VAL A 415 13.73 -7.63 8.07
N ASP A 416 12.75 -6.85 7.66
CA ASP A 416 12.79 -5.40 7.74
C ASP A 416 11.82 -4.88 8.82
N HIS A 417 12.25 -3.87 9.56
CA HIS A 417 11.50 -3.19 10.61
C HIS A 417 11.21 -1.72 10.29
N THR A 418 11.49 -1.28 9.08
CA THR A 418 11.14 0.08 8.65
C THR A 418 9.63 0.20 8.51
N PRO A 419 9.00 1.24 9.07
CA PRO A 419 7.58 1.47 8.86
C PRO A 419 7.27 1.70 7.38
N SER A 420 6.23 1.04 6.89
CA SER A 420 5.72 1.20 5.54
C SER A 420 4.18 1.09 5.52
N GLN A 421 3.55 1.61 4.47
CA GLN A 421 2.09 1.58 4.33
C GLN A 421 1.68 1.20 2.90
N PHE A 422 0.44 0.81 2.68
CA PHE A 422 -0.04 0.25 1.40
C PHE A 422 0.20 1.14 0.19
N HIS A 423 0.13 2.45 0.33
CA HIS A 423 0.38 3.39 -0.78
C HIS A 423 1.83 3.34 -1.31
N ASP A 424 2.76 2.76 -0.55
CA ASP A 424 4.14 2.54 -0.99
C ASP A 424 4.24 1.51 -2.12
N TRP A 425 3.28 0.59 -2.24
CA TRP A 425 3.32 -0.43 -3.29
C TRP A 425 3.17 0.13 -4.70
N MET A 426 2.34 1.17 -4.91
CA MET A 426 2.24 1.81 -6.23
C MET A 426 3.59 2.38 -6.67
N THR A 427 4.26 3.10 -5.77
CA THR A 427 5.60 3.65 -6.01
C THR A 427 6.64 2.56 -6.22
N THR A 428 6.59 1.50 -5.42
CA THR A 428 7.50 0.35 -5.52
C THR A 428 7.37 -0.35 -6.88
N PHE A 429 6.15 -0.57 -7.34
CA PHE A 429 5.91 -1.26 -8.61
C PHE A 429 6.18 -0.37 -9.83
N ALA A 430 5.94 0.95 -9.74
CA ALA A 430 6.37 1.90 -10.76
C ALA A 430 7.91 1.88 -10.93
N ASP A 431 8.63 1.94 -9.81
CA ASP A 431 10.09 1.86 -9.76
C ASP A 431 10.60 0.52 -10.34
N LEU A 432 10.02 -0.61 -9.90
CA LEU A 432 10.33 -1.94 -10.42
C LEU A 432 10.01 -2.08 -11.91
N GLY A 433 8.93 -1.43 -12.36
CA GLY A 433 8.53 -1.36 -13.78
C GLY A 433 9.39 -0.42 -14.61
N GLY A 434 10.36 0.27 -14.03
CA GLY A 434 11.26 1.20 -14.73
C GLY A 434 10.54 2.41 -15.32
N VAL A 435 9.43 2.85 -14.70
CA VAL A 435 8.71 4.07 -15.04
C VAL A 435 8.83 5.09 -13.91
N PRO A 436 8.75 6.39 -14.19
CA PRO A 436 8.82 7.41 -13.15
C PRO A 436 7.69 7.23 -12.14
N LEU A 437 7.97 7.59 -10.89
CA LEU A 437 6.97 7.52 -9.83
C LEU A 437 5.88 8.57 -10.09
N PRO A 438 4.58 8.26 -9.97
CA PRO A 438 3.53 9.26 -10.12
C PRO A 438 3.61 10.33 -9.02
N ALA A 439 3.62 11.62 -9.40
CA ALA A 439 3.67 12.73 -8.45
C ALA A 439 2.44 12.79 -7.53
N LEU A 440 1.33 12.22 -7.98
CA LEU A 440 0.11 12.08 -7.18
C LEU A 440 0.34 11.17 -5.96
N SER A 441 1.12 10.09 -6.07
CA SER A 441 1.30 9.10 -5.01
C SER A 441 1.96 9.69 -3.75
N ASP A 442 1.45 9.28 -2.58
CA ASP A 442 2.04 9.61 -1.27
C ASP A 442 3.19 8.67 -0.90
N GLY A 443 3.29 7.53 -1.58
CA GLY A 443 4.22 6.47 -1.26
C GLY A 443 5.69 6.77 -1.54
N VAL A 444 6.53 5.92 -0.99
CA VAL A 444 7.96 5.78 -1.30
C VAL A 444 8.22 4.40 -1.90
N SER A 445 9.27 4.25 -2.68
CA SER A 445 9.66 2.91 -3.15
C SER A 445 10.22 2.09 -1.97
N LEU A 446 9.76 0.85 -1.86
CA LEU A 446 10.26 -0.14 -0.90
C LEU A 446 11.40 -0.98 -1.47
N LEU A 447 11.80 -0.78 -2.73
CA LEU A 447 12.86 -1.57 -3.35
C LEU A 447 14.16 -1.58 -2.53
N PRO A 448 14.62 -0.45 -1.93
CA PRO A 448 15.81 -0.50 -1.09
C PRO A 448 15.69 -1.44 0.12
N ALA A 449 14.52 -1.47 0.78
CA ALA A 449 14.28 -2.39 1.88
C ALA A 449 14.14 -3.84 1.41
N LEU A 450 13.50 -4.06 0.24
CA LEU A 450 13.26 -5.39 -0.32
C LEU A 450 14.53 -6.05 -0.84
N THR A 451 15.37 -5.30 -1.55
CA THR A 451 16.59 -5.83 -2.19
C THR A 451 17.82 -5.74 -1.28
N GLY A 452 17.78 -4.89 -0.26
CA GLY A 452 18.94 -4.56 0.57
C GLY A 452 19.92 -3.60 -0.11
N GLU A 453 19.52 -2.94 -1.22
CA GLU A 453 20.36 -2.03 -1.98
C GLU A 453 19.80 -0.62 -2.00
N GLY A 454 20.68 0.38 -1.89
CA GLY A 454 20.28 1.79 -1.81
C GLY A 454 19.86 2.22 -0.40
N THR A 455 19.20 3.38 -0.31
CA THR A 455 18.75 3.97 0.96
C THR A 455 17.23 4.00 1.01
N GLN A 456 16.64 3.28 1.96
CA GLN A 456 15.19 3.34 2.19
C GLN A 456 14.78 4.71 2.72
N LYS A 457 13.88 5.37 2.03
CA LYS A 457 13.24 6.61 2.50
C LYS A 457 12.15 6.31 3.50
N GLU A 458 11.93 7.22 4.44
CA GLU A 458 10.88 7.08 5.44
C GLU A 458 9.50 7.20 4.78
N SER A 459 8.67 6.20 4.99
CA SER A 459 7.27 6.21 4.56
C SER A 459 6.42 7.04 5.51
N THR A 460 5.45 7.77 4.98
CA THR A 460 4.42 8.44 5.77
C THR A 460 3.35 7.45 6.19
N VAL A 461 3.39 6.97 7.42
CA VAL A 461 2.32 6.14 7.97
C VAL A 461 1.27 7.02 8.62
N TYR A 462 0.10 7.12 7.97
CA TYR A 462 -1.03 7.92 8.43
C TYR A 462 -2.34 7.15 8.32
N VAL A 463 -3.08 7.09 9.40
CA VAL A 463 -4.40 6.47 9.51
C VAL A 463 -5.41 7.48 10.01
N GLU A 464 -6.57 7.54 9.35
CA GLU A 464 -7.70 8.36 9.74
C GLU A 464 -8.97 7.54 9.55
N PHE A 465 -9.79 7.36 10.58
CA PHE A 465 -10.96 6.50 10.49
C PHE A 465 -12.06 6.91 11.49
N LEU A 466 -13.29 7.00 11.00
CA LEU A 466 -14.49 7.20 11.82
C LEU A 466 -15.30 5.92 11.87
N HIS A 467 -15.61 5.46 13.08
CA HIS A 467 -16.50 4.33 13.30
C HIS A 467 -17.32 4.55 14.59
N GLY A 468 -18.29 3.72 14.85
CA GLY A 468 -18.99 3.66 16.14
C GLY A 468 -18.51 2.48 17.00
N GLY A 469 -19.03 2.39 18.22
CA GLY A 469 -18.75 1.25 19.10
C GLY A 469 -17.50 1.41 19.96
N ARG A 470 -16.95 0.28 20.37
CA ARG A 470 -15.84 0.22 21.31
C ARG A 470 -14.85 -0.88 20.91
N THR A 471 -13.58 -0.70 21.24
CA THR A 471 -12.57 -1.77 21.24
C THR A 471 -13.09 -2.93 22.10
N PRO A 472 -12.98 -4.18 21.68
CA PRO A 472 -13.45 -5.33 22.47
C PRO A 472 -12.83 -5.43 23.84
N ASN A 473 -13.58 -6.02 24.75
CA ASN A 473 -13.10 -6.32 26.10
C ASN A 473 -12.49 -7.73 26.15
N TYR A 474 -11.43 -7.96 25.36
CA TYR A 474 -10.75 -9.25 25.38
C TYR A 474 -9.81 -9.38 26.57
N PRO A 475 -9.74 -10.57 27.23
CA PRO A 475 -8.84 -10.78 28.35
C PRO A 475 -7.35 -10.57 28.03
N ASP A 476 -6.98 -10.76 26.77
CA ASP A 476 -5.61 -10.62 26.28
C ASP A 476 -5.22 -9.16 26.05
N PHE A 477 -6.20 -8.24 25.92
CA PHE A 477 -5.94 -6.82 25.74
C PHE A 477 -5.63 -6.15 27.07
N ASP A 478 -4.76 -5.15 27.04
CA ASP A 478 -4.52 -4.33 28.22
C ASP A 478 -5.80 -3.59 28.64
N SER A 479 -5.94 -3.39 29.94
CA SER A 479 -7.14 -2.75 30.50
C SER A 479 -7.33 -1.30 30.03
N SER A 480 -6.26 -0.61 29.65
CA SER A 480 -6.32 0.74 29.08
C SER A 480 -6.99 0.79 27.70
N HIS A 481 -7.02 -0.32 26.96
CA HIS A 481 -7.63 -0.41 25.62
C HIS A 481 -9.02 -1.02 25.65
N GLN A 482 -9.32 -1.86 26.62
CA GLN A 482 -10.62 -2.51 26.73
C GLN A 482 -11.76 -1.49 26.82
N ASN A 483 -12.80 -1.68 26.00
CA ASN A 483 -13.97 -0.80 25.93
C ASN A 483 -13.68 0.66 25.55
N ARG A 484 -12.51 0.98 24.95
CA ARG A 484 -12.22 2.33 24.43
C ARG A 484 -13.20 2.72 23.31
N PRO A 485 -13.68 3.95 23.26
CA PRO A 485 -14.53 4.44 22.17
C PRO A 485 -13.80 4.33 20.82
N ARG A 486 -14.51 3.85 19.80
CA ARG A 486 -14.10 3.85 18.38
C ARG A 486 -14.89 4.93 17.67
N LYS A 487 -14.50 6.18 17.79
CA LYS A 487 -15.14 7.28 17.05
C LYS A 487 -14.17 7.86 16.04
N GLU A 488 -14.01 9.17 16.03
CA GLU A 488 -12.99 9.81 15.21
C GLU A 488 -11.60 9.41 15.73
N MET A 489 -10.81 8.76 14.88
CA MET A 489 -9.53 8.18 15.25
C MET A 489 -8.43 8.59 14.28
N GLN A 490 -7.22 8.80 14.80
CA GLN A 490 -6.01 8.98 14.02
C GLN A 490 -4.86 8.17 14.59
N ALA A 491 -3.99 7.67 13.71
CA ALA A 491 -2.66 7.21 14.06
C ALA A 491 -1.64 7.81 13.07
N LEU A 492 -0.51 8.27 13.61
CA LEU A 492 0.56 8.92 12.84
C LEU A 492 1.92 8.52 13.40
N PHE A 493 2.85 8.16 12.53
CA PHE A 493 4.24 7.91 12.92
C PHE A 493 5.08 9.15 12.66
N LEU A 494 5.86 9.55 13.66
CA LEU A 494 6.78 10.68 13.58
C LEU A 494 7.98 10.44 14.49
N GLU A 495 9.20 10.69 13.97
CA GLU A 495 10.45 10.57 14.73
C GLU A 495 10.63 9.21 15.44
N GLY A 496 10.10 8.14 14.83
CA GLY A 496 10.21 6.77 15.35
C GLY A 496 9.16 6.34 16.38
N PHE A 497 8.26 7.25 16.76
CA PHE A 497 7.14 7.02 17.68
C PHE A 497 5.81 7.00 16.95
N LYS A 498 4.82 6.33 17.52
CA LYS A 498 3.43 6.33 17.08
C LYS A 498 2.60 7.25 17.98
N GLY A 499 1.98 8.25 17.39
CA GLY A 499 0.91 9.03 18.03
C GLY A 499 -0.44 8.42 17.69
N VAL A 500 -1.29 8.21 18.70
CA VAL A 500 -2.66 7.69 18.56
C VAL A 500 -3.63 8.61 19.28
N ARG A 501 -4.76 8.92 18.68
CA ARG A 501 -5.90 9.53 19.36
C ARG A 501 -7.21 8.92 18.89
N VAL A 502 -8.12 8.73 19.83
CA VAL A 502 -9.44 8.14 19.62
C VAL A 502 -10.51 9.06 20.18
N ASP A 503 -11.72 8.98 19.66
CA ASP A 503 -12.85 9.83 20.09
C ASP A 503 -12.56 11.35 20.00
N ILE A 504 -11.85 11.78 18.95
CA ILE A 504 -11.39 13.15 18.70
C ILE A 504 -12.58 14.10 18.63
N LYS A 505 -12.53 15.23 19.35
CA LYS A 505 -13.54 16.30 19.36
C LYS A 505 -13.05 17.56 18.65
N GLY A 506 -11.74 17.76 18.59
CA GLY A 506 -11.09 18.90 17.98
C GLY A 506 -9.59 18.69 17.84
N HIS A 507 -8.93 19.59 17.12
CA HIS A 507 -7.49 19.49 16.87
C HIS A 507 -6.66 19.58 18.15
N SER A 508 -7.15 20.30 19.17
CA SER A 508 -6.47 20.45 20.45
C SER A 508 -6.34 19.16 21.25
N ASP A 509 -7.12 18.12 20.93
CA ASP A 509 -7.04 16.83 21.64
C ASP A 509 -5.67 16.20 21.47
N ASP A 510 -5.11 15.72 22.58
CA ASP A 510 -3.76 15.19 22.63
C ASP A 510 -3.66 13.79 22.01
N PHE A 511 -2.50 13.51 21.41
CA PHE A 511 -2.09 12.16 21.07
C PHE A 511 -1.57 11.43 22.32
N GLU A 512 -1.92 10.18 22.44
CA GLU A 512 -1.16 9.20 23.22
C GLU A 512 0.06 8.82 22.37
N ILE A 513 1.25 8.74 22.99
CA ILE A 513 2.52 8.55 22.26
C ILE A 513 3.18 7.26 22.72
N TYR A 514 3.54 6.38 21.77
CA TYR A 514 4.07 5.05 22.07
C TYR A 514 5.34 4.73 21.28
N ASP A 515 6.27 4.02 21.91
CA ASP A 515 7.37 3.34 21.23
C ASP A 515 6.95 1.91 20.88
N VAL A 516 6.26 1.72 19.77
CA VAL A 516 5.75 0.41 19.32
C VAL A 516 6.83 -0.59 18.88
N LYS A 517 8.13 -0.24 18.98
CA LYS A 517 9.23 -1.20 18.81
C LYS A 517 9.42 -2.06 20.05
N THR A 518 9.20 -1.47 21.22
CA THR A 518 9.43 -2.10 22.52
C THR A 518 8.13 -2.31 23.30
N ASP A 519 7.12 -1.48 23.07
CA ASP A 519 5.79 -1.53 23.69
C ASP A 519 4.76 -1.98 22.64
N LEU A 520 4.72 -3.29 22.39
CA LEU A 520 3.89 -3.88 21.34
C LEU A 520 2.39 -3.74 21.57
N LYS A 521 1.98 -3.55 22.84
CA LYS A 521 0.57 -3.39 23.23
C LYS A 521 0.15 -1.94 23.44
N GLU A 522 1.07 -0.98 23.25
CA GLU A 522 0.76 0.46 23.40
C GLU A 522 0.21 0.78 24.81
N VAL A 523 0.88 0.29 25.85
CA VAL A 523 0.47 0.43 27.26
C VAL A 523 1.11 1.65 27.90
N ASN A 524 2.36 1.97 27.55
CA ASN A 524 3.16 2.99 28.17
C ASN A 524 3.06 4.31 27.40
N ASN A 525 2.03 5.10 27.67
CA ASN A 525 1.87 6.42 27.07
C ASN A 525 2.99 7.37 27.53
N LEU A 526 3.80 7.84 26.58
CA LEU A 526 4.96 8.71 26.80
C LEU A 526 4.61 10.21 26.78
N ALA A 527 3.39 10.58 26.38
CA ALA A 527 2.95 11.98 26.35
C ALA A 527 3.09 12.63 27.76
N GLY A 528 3.66 13.84 27.81
CA GLY A 528 3.86 14.58 29.07
C GLY A 528 4.97 14.05 29.98
N THR A 529 5.75 13.03 29.56
CA THR A 529 6.80 12.45 30.41
C THR A 529 8.13 13.20 30.33
N SER A 530 8.31 14.03 29.32
CA SER A 530 9.51 14.88 29.16
C SER A 530 9.28 16.00 28.17
N ALA A 531 10.12 17.03 28.20
CA ALA A 531 10.09 18.15 27.24
C ALA A 531 10.24 17.68 25.77
N PHE A 532 10.89 16.54 25.51
CA PHE A 532 10.96 15.96 24.17
C PHE A 532 9.56 15.52 23.71
N PHE A 533 8.82 14.79 24.56
CA PHE A 533 7.48 14.32 24.23
C PHE A 533 6.44 15.43 24.21
N ASP A 534 6.61 16.49 25.02
CA ASP A 534 5.78 17.71 24.91
C ASP A 534 5.99 18.39 23.55
N GLY A 535 7.22 18.48 23.09
CA GLY A 535 7.54 18.98 21.75
C GLY A 535 7.05 18.06 20.63
N LEU A 536 7.16 16.74 20.81
CA LEU A 536 6.66 15.76 19.83
C LEU A 536 5.13 15.82 19.73
N GLN A 537 4.42 16.02 20.84
CA GLN A 537 2.96 16.22 20.87
C GLN A 537 2.54 17.35 19.93
N GLN A 538 3.20 18.51 20.00
CA GLN A 538 2.89 19.63 19.12
C GLN A 538 3.21 19.30 17.66
N ARG A 539 4.37 18.69 17.39
CA ARG A 539 4.74 18.29 16.02
C ARG A 539 3.78 17.23 15.43
N LEU A 540 3.25 16.31 16.22
CA LEU A 540 2.21 15.36 15.77
C LEU A 540 0.92 16.08 15.38
N LYS A 541 0.48 17.08 16.19
CA LYS A 541 -0.68 17.92 15.87
C LYS A 541 -0.46 18.68 14.58
N ASP A 542 0.65 19.41 14.47
CA ASP A 542 0.99 20.18 13.27
C ASP A 542 1.07 19.28 12.04
N ARG A 543 1.77 18.15 12.15
CA ARG A 543 1.95 17.19 11.07
C ARG A 543 0.62 16.59 10.59
N SER A 544 -0.31 16.31 11.49
CA SER A 544 -1.62 15.76 11.12
C SER A 544 -2.43 16.69 10.22
N LEU A 545 -2.28 18.02 10.32
CA LEU A 545 -2.90 18.99 9.43
C LEU A 545 -2.09 19.19 8.13
N GLN A 546 -0.78 19.09 8.18
CA GLN A 546 0.13 19.27 7.04
C GLN A 546 0.10 18.10 6.04
N LEU A 547 -0.38 16.91 6.46
CA LEU A 547 -0.47 15.70 5.63
C LEU A 547 -1.77 15.55 4.88
N ARG A 548 -2.85 16.14 5.33
CA ARG A 548 -4.21 15.79 4.89
C ARG A 548 -4.95 16.95 4.24
N ARG A 549 -5.99 16.59 3.49
CA ARG A 549 -7.00 17.54 2.99
C ARG A 549 -8.36 17.25 3.62
N PRO A 550 -9.15 18.29 3.93
CA PRO A 550 -10.57 18.14 4.23
C PRO A 550 -11.30 17.39 3.12
N ASN A 551 -12.31 16.62 3.49
CA ASN A 551 -13.20 15.94 2.55
C ASN A 551 -14.64 16.21 2.95
N SER A 552 -15.40 16.89 2.06
CA SER A 552 -16.79 17.29 2.33
C SER A 552 -17.73 16.11 2.57
N ASP A 553 -17.45 14.95 1.96
CA ASP A 553 -18.27 13.74 2.14
C ASP A 553 -18.03 13.06 3.49
N ASN A 554 -16.86 13.30 4.07
CA ASN A 554 -16.42 12.69 5.33
C ASN A 554 -15.75 13.75 6.23
N PRO A 555 -16.51 14.77 6.69
CA PRO A 555 -15.95 15.88 7.47
C PRO A 555 -15.39 15.42 8.83
N ARG A 556 -14.30 16.05 9.26
CA ARG A 556 -13.62 15.78 10.52
C ARG A 556 -13.72 16.98 11.47
N PRO A 557 -13.67 16.76 12.79
CA PRO A 557 -13.74 17.85 13.77
C PRO A 557 -12.65 18.93 13.62
N TYR A 558 -11.57 18.63 12.91
CA TYR A 558 -10.40 19.48 12.70
C TYR A 558 -10.27 20.03 11.27
N ASP A 559 -11.29 19.89 10.40
CA ASP A 559 -11.23 20.41 9.02
C ASP A 559 -11.28 21.94 8.95
N GLY A 560 -11.73 22.57 10.03
CA GLY A 560 -11.78 24.02 10.14
C GLY A 560 -10.46 24.70 10.50
N GLU A 561 -9.48 23.93 10.96
CA GLU A 561 -8.22 24.46 11.48
C GLU A 561 -7.31 25.00 10.37
N LEU A 562 -6.43 25.92 10.74
CA LEU A 562 -5.38 26.42 9.88
C LEU A 562 -4.23 25.42 9.82
N VAL A 563 -3.68 25.19 8.64
CA VAL A 563 -2.45 24.39 8.50
C VAL A 563 -1.29 25.17 9.08
N PRO A 564 -0.53 24.61 10.03
CA PRO A 564 0.54 25.31 10.72
C PRO A 564 1.73 25.62 9.80
N ALA A 565 2.29 26.82 9.96
CA ALA A 565 3.52 27.24 9.29
C ALA A 565 4.74 26.48 9.83
N VAL A 566 5.83 26.48 9.05
CA VAL A 566 7.12 25.93 9.49
C VAL A 566 8.11 27.04 9.84
N SER A 567 9.00 26.72 10.79
CA SER A 567 10.13 27.60 11.11
C SER A 567 11.38 27.16 10.36
N VAL A 568 11.99 28.04 9.59
CA VAL A 568 13.25 27.80 8.88
C VAL A 568 14.30 28.84 9.24
N ALA A 569 15.56 28.44 9.26
CA ALA A 569 16.66 29.29 9.72
C ALA A 569 16.88 30.53 8.83
N SER A 570 16.69 30.40 7.53
CA SER A 570 16.79 31.50 6.56
C SER A 570 16.17 31.13 5.22
N THR A 571 15.65 32.11 4.51
CA THR A 571 15.14 32.01 3.15
C THR A 571 15.78 33.01 2.23
N ARG A 572 15.67 32.80 0.92
CA ARG A 572 16.01 33.76 -0.14
C ARG A 572 14.77 33.99 -1.00
N PRO A 573 14.56 35.16 -1.58
CA PRO A 573 13.46 35.38 -2.50
C PRO A 573 13.51 34.46 -3.71
N GLY A 574 12.35 33.94 -4.11
CA GLY A 574 12.17 33.06 -5.27
C GLY A 574 12.07 31.58 -4.90
N ALA A 575 11.84 30.77 -5.92
CA ALA A 575 11.75 29.31 -5.84
C ALA A 575 12.96 28.67 -6.54
N ARG A 576 13.34 27.48 -6.10
CA ARG A 576 14.28 26.60 -6.81
C ARG A 576 13.49 25.82 -7.87
N TRP A 577 14.11 25.59 -9.02
CA TRP A 577 13.60 24.66 -10.00
C TRP A 577 14.65 23.64 -10.42
N LEU A 578 14.20 22.43 -10.76
CA LEU A 578 14.97 21.28 -11.23
C LEU A 578 14.34 20.79 -12.52
N GLY A 579 15.12 20.62 -13.57
CA GLY A 579 14.66 20.17 -14.89
C GLY A 579 15.19 18.78 -15.22
N TYR A 580 14.27 17.90 -15.63
CA TYR A 580 14.51 16.50 -15.97
C TYR A 580 14.09 16.26 -17.42
N LYS A 581 15.03 15.82 -18.24
CA LYS A 581 14.77 15.50 -19.65
C LYS A 581 14.26 14.08 -19.80
N GLY A 582 13.20 13.86 -20.59
CA GLY A 582 12.65 12.56 -20.86
C GLY A 582 11.22 12.64 -21.39
N GLU A 583 10.66 11.50 -21.70
CA GLU A 583 9.23 11.32 -21.96
C GLU A 583 8.63 10.61 -20.75
N PHE A 584 7.57 11.17 -20.20
CA PHE A 584 6.94 10.66 -18.99
C PHE A 584 5.45 10.44 -19.24
N PRO A 585 4.89 9.27 -18.87
CA PRO A 585 3.49 8.95 -19.13
C PRO A 585 2.50 9.69 -18.22
N TRP A 586 2.99 10.36 -17.20
CA TRP A 586 2.28 11.18 -16.22
C TRP A 586 3.21 12.22 -15.60
N VAL A 587 2.69 13.10 -14.76
CA VAL A 587 3.49 14.03 -13.97
C VAL A 587 4.40 13.24 -13.01
N PRO A 588 5.74 13.31 -13.17
CA PRO A 588 6.66 12.46 -12.41
C PRO A 588 7.04 13.06 -11.06
N LYS A 589 7.36 12.16 -10.12
CA LYS A 589 8.03 12.45 -8.85
C LYS A 589 9.43 11.86 -8.89
N PHE A 590 10.45 12.68 -8.64
CA PHE A 590 11.84 12.28 -8.67
C PHE A 590 12.41 12.15 -7.26
N TRP A 591 13.24 11.15 -7.01
CA TRP A 591 13.83 10.88 -5.69
C TRP A 591 15.34 11.06 -5.67
N ASP A 592 16.03 10.31 -6.49
CA ASP A 592 17.50 10.23 -6.52
C ASP A 592 18.06 10.57 -7.90
N GLU A 593 17.17 10.80 -8.88
CA GLU A 593 17.57 11.19 -10.23
C GLU A 593 18.21 12.58 -10.22
N SER A 594 19.33 12.69 -10.91
CA SER A 594 20.04 13.97 -11.05
C SER A 594 19.36 14.86 -12.07
N PRO A 595 18.98 16.09 -11.73
CA PRO A 595 18.43 17.02 -12.70
C PRO A 595 19.51 17.41 -13.73
N GLN A 596 19.12 17.50 -14.99
CA GLN A 596 20.03 17.96 -16.04
C GLN A 596 20.17 19.49 -16.04
N GLN A 597 19.18 20.19 -15.52
CA GLN A 597 19.18 21.65 -15.39
C GLN A 597 18.64 22.07 -14.02
N MET A 598 19.09 23.18 -13.51
CA MET A 598 18.58 23.73 -12.26
C MET A 598 18.81 25.24 -12.16
N GLY A 599 18.01 25.90 -11.33
CA GLY A 599 18.18 27.33 -11.10
C GLY A 599 17.25 27.90 -10.03
N GLY A 600 17.22 29.21 -9.93
CA GLY A 600 16.28 29.97 -9.11
C GLY A 600 15.44 30.91 -9.96
N VAL A 601 14.17 31.11 -9.55
CA VAL A 601 13.23 32.02 -10.24
C VAL A 601 12.38 32.77 -9.23
N THR A 602 11.91 33.94 -9.63
CA THR A 602 10.96 34.75 -8.86
C THR A 602 9.50 34.54 -9.28
N GLN A 603 9.29 33.85 -10.40
CA GLN A 603 7.96 33.50 -10.92
C GLN A 603 8.02 32.08 -11.49
N LEU A 604 7.03 31.25 -11.19
CA LEU A 604 6.87 29.93 -11.78
C LEU A 604 6.45 30.08 -13.24
N ARG A 605 7.19 29.47 -14.16
CA ARG A 605 6.95 29.60 -15.62
C ARG A 605 7.24 28.30 -16.33
N GLY A 606 6.41 27.97 -17.33
CA GLY A 606 6.52 26.77 -18.15
C GLY A 606 7.75 26.72 -19.07
N ASN A 607 8.34 27.86 -19.44
CA ASN A 607 9.47 27.92 -20.37
C ASN A 607 10.84 27.61 -19.73
N LEU A 608 10.88 27.17 -18.48
CA LEU A 608 12.10 26.73 -17.79
C LEU A 608 12.37 25.24 -18.02
N GLY A 609 13.62 24.85 -17.84
CA GLY A 609 14.04 23.44 -17.97
C GLY A 609 14.19 22.97 -19.40
N PRO A 610 14.17 21.63 -19.65
CA PRO A 610 14.33 21.04 -20.97
C PRO A 610 13.14 21.38 -21.88
N GLU A 611 13.30 21.19 -23.19
CA GLU A 611 12.21 21.37 -24.17
C GLU A 611 11.10 20.33 -23.97
N SER A 612 11.46 19.07 -23.68
CA SER A 612 10.58 17.96 -23.32
C SER A 612 11.06 17.33 -22.02
N GLY A 613 10.13 16.99 -21.10
CA GLY A 613 10.47 16.40 -19.83
C GLY A 613 9.62 16.91 -18.69
N ALA A 614 10.24 17.13 -17.52
CA ALA A 614 9.55 17.65 -16.36
C ALA A 614 10.35 18.74 -15.63
N VAL A 615 9.63 19.62 -14.96
CA VAL A 615 10.22 20.65 -14.09
C VAL A 615 9.59 20.56 -12.71
N VAL A 616 10.43 20.48 -11.67
CA VAL A 616 10.00 20.48 -10.27
C VAL A 616 10.38 21.80 -9.65
N PHE A 617 9.40 22.56 -9.20
CA PHE A 617 9.60 23.79 -8.42
C PHE A 617 9.43 23.47 -6.94
N THR A 618 10.33 24.03 -6.11
CA THR A 618 10.24 23.92 -4.64
C THR A 618 10.59 25.26 -3.99
N GLY A 619 9.93 25.54 -2.87
CA GLY A 619 10.16 26.77 -2.13
C GLY A 619 9.24 26.90 -0.92
N TYR A 620 9.08 28.13 -0.45
CA TYR A 620 8.17 28.46 0.62
C TYR A 620 7.22 29.58 0.19
N LEU A 621 5.93 29.39 0.43
CA LEU A 621 4.96 30.47 0.38
C LEU A 621 5.10 31.28 1.67
N ASN A 622 5.25 32.59 1.56
CA ASN A 622 5.25 33.50 2.72
C ASN A 622 3.84 34.05 2.91
N VAL A 623 3.04 33.37 3.73
CA VAL A 623 1.65 33.72 4.03
C VAL A 623 1.62 34.91 4.99
N PRO A 624 1.03 36.07 4.60
CA PRO A 624 1.12 37.30 5.39
C PRO A 624 0.18 37.32 6.60
N SER A 625 -0.92 36.63 6.59
CA SER A 625 -1.89 36.58 7.70
C SER A 625 -2.67 35.27 7.69
N ASP A 626 -3.20 34.87 8.84
CA ASP A 626 -4.09 33.72 8.97
C ASP A 626 -5.31 33.85 8.06
N GLY A 627 -5.67 32.75 7.38
CA GLY A 627 -6.88 32.75 6.57
C GLY A 627 -6.96 31.68 5.50
N GLU A 628 -7.98 31.77 4.68
CA GLU A 628 -8.19 30.92 3.52
C GLU A 628 -7.53 31.52 2.28
N TYR A 629 -6.70 30.71 1.61
CA TYR A 629 -5.97 31.08 0.39
C TYR A 629 -6.45 30.20 -0.75
N VAL A 630 -6.76 30.83 -1.88
CA VAL A 630 -7.19 30.16 -3.11
C VAL A 630 -6.01 30.11 -4.07
N PHE A 631 -5.71 28.95 -4.56
CA PHE A 631 -4.70 28.67 -5.59
C PHE A 631 -5.39 28.34 -6.89
N SER A 632 -4.90 28.89 -8.00
CA SER A 632 -5.29 28.48 -9.34
C SER A 632 -4.07 28.07 -10.15
N LEU A 633 -4.24 27.08 -11.00
CA LEU A 633 -3.23 26.54 -11.88
C LEU A 633 -3.82 26.28 -13.26
N THR A 634 -3.13 26.78 -14.29
CA THR A 634 -3.37 26.43 -15.69
C THR A 634 -2.05 25.99 -16.30
N ALA A 635 -2.02 24.82 -16.93
CA ALA A 635 -0.85 24.28 -17.61
C ALA A 635 -1.23 23.84 -19.03
N ASP A 636 -0.27 23.77 -19.94
CA ASP A 636 -0.47 23.22 -21.28
C ASP A 636 -0.56 21.68 -21.28
N SER A 637 0.06 21.05 -20.28
CA SER A 637 0.02 19.60 -20.04
C SER A 637 -0.22 19.32 -18.56
N GLY A 638 0.42 18.32 -17.93
CA GLY A 638 0.14 17.94 -16.55
C GLY A 638 0.88 18.75 -15.48
N ALA A 639 0.24 18.94 -14.31
CA ALA A 639 0.91 19.50 -13.14
C ALA A 639 0.28 19.01 -11.82
N ILE A 640 1.12 18.76 -10.81
CA ILE A 640 0.70 18.42 -9.43
C ILE A 640 1.29 19.44 -8.47
N MET A 641 0.45 20.07 -7.65
CA MET A 641 0.87 21.03 -6.63
C MET A 641 0.59 20.51 -5.22
N ARG A 642 1.61 20.57 -4.36
CA ARG A 642 1.50 20.27 -2.93
C ARG A 642 1.88 21.48 -2.08
N ILE A 643 1.19 21.63 -0.95
CA ILE A 643 1.57 22.53 0.14
C ILE A 643 1.81 21.65 1.36
N HIS A 644 3.01 21.71 1.96
CA HIS A 644 3.55 20.64 2.79
C HIS A 644 3.49 19.31 2.01
N ASP A 645 2.89 18.26 2.58
CA ASP A 645 2.67 17.00 1.86
C ASP A 645 1.23 16.85 1.35
N ALA A 646 0.36 17.81 1.64
CA ALA A 646 -1.01 17.79 1.16
C ALA A 646 -1.08 18.07 -0.35
N ASN A 647 -1.67 17.16 -1.11
CA ASN A 647 -1.93 17.32 -2.54
C ASN A 647 -3.07 18.34 -2.74
N ILE A 648 -2.77 19.52 -3.27
CA ILE A 648 -3.71 20.64 -3.38
C ILE A 648 -4.35 20.70 -4.76
N ILE A 649 -3.56 20.60 -5.83
CA ILE A 649 -4.04 20.60 -7.21
C ILE A 649 -3.49 19.36 -7.91
N ASP A 650 -4.40 18.60 -8.50
CA ASP A 650 -4.14 17.47 -9.37
C ASP A 650 -4.64 17.83 -10.78
N ALA A 651 -3.73 18.15 -11.66
CA ALA A 651 -3.92 18.42 -13.07
C ALA A 651 -3.11 17.40 -13.90
N ASP A 652 -3.32 16.09 -13.68
CA ASP A 652 -2.56 15.04 -14.34
C ASP A 652 -3.49 14.11 -15.13
N PHE A 653 -4.03 13.08 -14.52
CA PHE A 653 -4.85 12.09 -15.21
C PHE A 653 -6.10 12.72 -15.85
N GLY A 654 -6.23 12.59 -17.19
CA GLY A 654 -7.37 13.15 -17.91
C GLY A 654 -7.42 14.69 -17.94
N TYR A 655 -6.34 15.37 -17.54
CA TYR A 655 -6.30 16.83 -17.58
C TYR A 655 -6.27 17.35 -19.03
N GLU A 656 -7.20 18.26 -19.35
CA GLU A 656 -7.23 18.97 -20.62
C GLU A 656 -6.38 20.24 -20.52
N GLY A 657 -5.29 20.30 -21.26
CA GLY A 657 -4.37 21.45 -21.28
C GLY A 657 -5.08 22.78 -21.52
N GLY A 658 -4.72 23.77 -20.70
CA GLY A 658 -5.36 25.10 -20.70
C GLY A 658 -6.57 25.22 -19.78
N THR A 659 -7.02 24.15 -19.12
CA THR A 659 -8.10 24.20 -18.13
C THR A 659 -7.58 24.75 -16.81
N GLU A 660 -8.26 25.74 -16.22
CA GLU A 660 -7.94 26.25 -14.89
C GLU A 660 -8.51 25.32 -13.81
N ILE A 661 -7.62 24.88 -12.89
CA ILE A 661 -8.01 24.16 -11.68
C ILE A 661 -7.78 25.07 -10.47
N THR A 662 -8.77 25.15 -9.58
CA THR A 662 -8.71 25.94 -8.35
C THR A 662 -8.88 25.08 -7.11
N ALA A 663 -8.16 25.46 -6.03
CA ALA A 663 -8.30 24.82 -4.73
C ALA A 663 -8.07 25.83 -3.61
N SER A 664 -8.74 25.65 -2.47
CA SER A 664 -8.53 26.47 -1.29
C SER A 664 -7.87 25.70 -0.16
N VAL A 665 -7.06 26.41 0.63
CA VAL A 665 -6.39 25.90 1.83
C VAL A 665 -6.40 26.97 2.91
N LYS A 666 -6.70 26.58 4.14
CA LYS A 666 -6.59 27.45 5.32
C LYS A 666 -5.18 27.38 5.88
N LEU A 667 -4.47 28.49 5.88
CA LEU A 667 -3.06 28.59 6.29
C LEU A 667 -2.88 29.56 7.45
N GLU A 668 -1.99 29.23 8.40
CA GLU A 668 -1.46 30.19 9.36
C GLU A 668 -0.52 31.21 8.68
N ALA A 669 -0.34 32.35 9.29
CA ALA A 669 0.69 33.30 8.86
C ALA A 669 2.08 32.68 9.04
N GLY A 670 2.93 32.77 8.02
CA GLY A 670 4.29 32.23 8.07
C GLY A 670 4.71 31.50 6.81
N LEU A 671 5.68 30.62 6.92
CA LEU A 671 6.28 29.92 5.80
C LEU A 671 5.66 28.53 5.63
N HIS A 672 5.19 28.23 4.41
CA HIS A 672 4.65 26.93 4.04
C HIS A 672 5.45 26.36 2.87
N PRO A 673 6.08 25.19 3.02
CA PRO A 673 6.78 24.55 1.93
C PRO A 673 5.79 24.16 0.84
N PHE A 674 6.18 24.38 -0.41
CA PHE A 674 5.43 23.91 -1.56
C PHE A 674 6.30 23.13 -2.53
N SER A 675 5.70 22.25 -3.29
CA SER A 675 6.27 21.65 -4.50
C SER A 675 5.26 21.72 -5.64
N LEU A 676 5.76 21.92 -6.85
CA LEU A 676 4.99 21.88 -8.07
C LEU A 676 5.77 21.05 -9.08
N ASN A 677 5.22 19.89 -9.43
CA ASN A 677 5.74 19.05 -10.49
C ASN A 677 4.97 19.39 -11.77
N TYR A 678 5.66 19.74 -12.83
CA TYR A 678 5.10 20.15 -14.11
C TYR A 678 5.67 19.30 -15.23
N LEU A 679 4.81 18.68 -16.01
CA LEU A 679 5.13 17.90 -17.19
C LEU A 679 5.20 18.85 -18.40
N LYS A 680 6.19 18.67 -19.27
CA LYS A 680 6.38 19.44 -20.49
C LYS A 680 6.32 18.55 -21.71
N ASP A 681 5.43 18.88 -22.61
CA ASP A 681 5.34 18.24 -23.90
C ASP A 681 6.11 19.04 -24.96
N ALA A 682 6.92 18.37 -25.78
CA ALA A 682 7.71 19.01 -26.84
C ALA A 682 6.84 19.69 -27.91
N ASP A 683 5.64 19.18 -28.12
CA ASP A 683 4.73 19.64 -29.17
C ASP A 683 3.89 20.86 -28.75
N ASN A 684 3.91 21.21 -27.45
CA ASN A 684 3.13 22.31 -26.88
C ASN A 684 4.00 23.52 -26.52
N ALA A 685 3.48 24.74 -26.75
CA ALA A 685 4.10 25.95 -26.26
C ALA A 685 4.05 25.96 -24.73
N SER A 686 5.14 25.57 -24.07
CA SER A 686 5.24 25.43 -22.61
C SER A 686 4.57 26.59 -21.86
N SER A 687 3.40 26.37 -21.32
CA SER A 687 2.58 27.34 -20.60
C SER A 687 2.25 26.82 -19.22
N LEU A 688 2.63 27.58 -18.20
CA LEU A 688 2.31 27.32 -16.80
C LEU A 688 1.99 28.66 -16.14
N ASP A 689 0.77 28.80 -15.68
CA ASP A 689 0.32 29.95 -14.87
C ASP A 689 -0.17 29.44 -13.52
N VAL A 690 0.43 29.96 -12.46
CA VAL A 690 0.08 29.64 -11.07
C VAL A 690 -0.16 30.95 -10.33
N GLN A 691 -1.36 31.11 -9.84
CA GLN A 691 -1.78 32.30 -9.09
C GLN A 691 -2.31 31.88 -7.72
N TRP A 692 -2.24 32.80 -6.78
CA TRP A 692 -2.87 32.63 -5.48
C TRP A 692 -3.39 33.96 -4.97
N SER A 693 -4.45 33.89 -4.18
CA SER A 693 -5.10 35.05 -3.57
C SER A 693 -5.55 34.71 -2.16
N GLY A 694 -5.66 35.73 -1.31
CA GLY A 694 -6.10 35.55 0.06
C GLY A 694 -5.95 36.81 0.89
N PRO A 695 -6.13 36.72 2.22
CA PRO A 695 -6.03 37.87 3.11
C PRO A 695 -4.66 38.53 3.04
N SER A 696 -4.65 39.87 2.90
CA SER A 696 -3.43 40.72 2.92
C SER A 696 -2.41 40.48 1.77
N LEU A 697 -2.82 39.80 0.67
CA LEU A 697 -2.05 39.68 -0.57
C LEU A 697 -2.29 40.84 -1.50
#